data_f07a6995ddc50da6d1ed7f4a8eea8005
#
_entry.id   f07a6995ddc50da6d1ed7f4a8eea8005
#
_cell.length_a   1.000
_cell.length_b   1.000
_cell.length_c   1.000
_cell.angle_alpha   90.00
_cell.angle_beta   90.00
_cell.angle_gamma   90.00
#
_symmetry.space_group_name_H-M   'P 1'
#
loop_
_entity.id
_entity.type
_entity.pdbx_description
1 polymer ?
#
loop_
_entity_poly.entity_id
_entity_poly.type
_entity_poly.pdbx_seq_one_letter_code
_entity_poly.pdbx_strand_id
1 'polypeptide(L)'
;MNEAHRPLERLCQACAVLASVGFALAAFWELGDRFAAGHFAAAAAVCTAAENMWHWGIAGPVAHELSQRPVASEFYCHHPWGIFWVSALFMKVLGHHAWACRLPAALQSALTVPALYFTGRALWGPVAGAVAALSFAVLPIALSFSDFNALEVPAIFGTLLAIWGYARFRKSYRWRDASLSLAGLIYGICADWPVLVFAAFMLAAIFGGVFLLRRWTMPADRRRTATFWACAVVLCSVVLGAHLLAFAQLGQLTEFFAQGGRRSAGIDIPLARVLAARKFWIEVSFTGLAIGLGKLALPVLGLRLLLRRNELEALPLAVFAMALFQYVVFKQGADVHIFWPHYFALYFALANAALAQTALDLARLVVRRWPRFGQLQPSYGVLGLFVLLTLLILPDGLRALHYAHRSGGRFNENGRSIKPDKDKSAALEWLSQHWTAPASAGVTLHPGMRQSLWVDWALRRPVTTVTYLPTGPSSTRERYYVADLRFLSGAEQDTLATNFSLTALGPFLAIDRAAPAGELHAFEIERDEPSAFEAYWVSSSHALRTIRPDPFLTWELKDHFGLRPNPAPSAPPKAFEELRIAHNIAVSSGDAEGAANRLSTLLAGCDRTHTLAFGSGNTLLGTRLERGSSLVFSVYVRAEGADPREPELLMRSVVSEAATGSLVDRDLALAEVGMPFPIPASRWKSGYVYSSVTEVIRRIGKERWYGSFRTHDRAGSQLSPELEMLRLE
;
A
#
# COMPACT_ATOMS: atom_id res chain seq x y z
N MET A 1 -16.06 14.08 -42.43
CA MET A 1 -16.28 12.86 -41.62
C MET A 1 -17.57 12.22 -42.10
N ASN A 2 -17.54 11.02 -42.68
CA ASN A 2 -18.73 10.37 -43.22
C ASN A 2 -19.71 10.07 -42.07
N GLU A 3 -20.99 10.30 -42.25
CA GLU A 3 -22.05 10.06 -41.25
C GLU A 3 -22.05 8.62 -40.70
N ALA A 4 -21.63 7.66 -41.53
CA ALA A 4 -21.52 6.26 -41.16
C ALA A 4 -20.51 5.95 -40.03
N HIS A 5 -19.56 6.85 -39.72
CA HIS A 5 -18.57 6.64 -38.65
C HIS A 5 -18.95 7.25 -37.29
N ARG A 6 -19.98 8.11 -37.25
CA ARG A 6 -20.44 8.78 -36.02
C ARG A 6 -20.90 7.82 -34.91
N PRO A 7 -21.65 6.73 -35.21
CA PRO A 7 -22.09 5.80 -34.15
C PRO A 7 -20.94 5.10 -33.42
N LEU A 8 -19.94 4.61 -34.18
CA LEU A 8 -18.76 3.95 -33.63
C LEU A 8 -17.94 4.90 -32.75
N GLU A 9 -17.75 6.14 -33.20
CA GLU A 9 -17.00 7.15 -32.43
C GLU A 9 -17.72 7.48 -31.12
N ARG A 10 -19.05 7.62 -31.15
CA ARG A 10 -19.86 7.81 -29.93
C ARG A 10 -19.74 6.62 -28.99
N LEU A 11 -19.77 5.39 -29.49
CA LEU A 11 -19.59 4.19 -28.67
C LEU A 11 -18.21 4.16 -28.03
N CYS A 12 -17.15 4.45 -28.77
CA CYS A 12 -15.79 4.55 -28.24
C CYS A 12 -15.68 5.63 -27.16
N GLN A 13 -16.32 6.78 -27.36
CA GLN A 13 -16.39 7.85 -26.35
C GLN A 13 -17.16 7.40 -25.10
N ALA A 14 -18.29 6.72 -25.27
CA ALA A 14 -19.08 6.21 -24.16
C ALA A 14 -18.26 5.19 -23.32
N CYS A 15 -17.56 4.25 -23.97
CA CYS A 15 -16.66 3.32 -23.29
C CYS A 15 -15.56 4.06 -22.48
N ALA A 16 -14.95 5.09 -23.10
CA ALA A 16 -13.92 5.87 -22.43
C ALA A 16 -14.46 6.69 -21.24
N VAL A 17 -15.65 7.27 -21.39
CA VAL A 17 -16.33 8.01 -20.29
C VAL A 17 -16.66 7.06 -19.15
N LEU A 18 -17.26 5.89 -19.42
CA LEU A 18 -17.57 4.89 -18.39
C LEU A 18 -16.31 4.41 -17.65
N ALA A 19 -15.23 4.12 -18.39
CA ALA A 19 -13.95 3.77 -17.80
C ALA A 19 -13.39 4.90 -16.93
N SER A 20 -13.47 6.16 -17.41
CA SER A 20 -12.98 7.32 -16.67
C SER A 20 -13.77 7.58 -15.40
N VAL A 21 -15.10 7.50 -15.46
CA VAL A 21 -15.97 7.68 -14.29
C VAL A 21 -15.76 6.56 -13.28
N GLY A 22 -15.78 5.29 -13.73
CA GLY A 22 -15.58 4.15 -12.85
C GLY A 22 -14.21 4.20 -12.14
N PHE A 23 -13.15 4.54 -12.89
CA PHE A 23 -11.82 4.68 -12.32
C PHE A 23 -11.69 5.89 -11.37
N ALA A 24 -12.30 7.01 -11.71
CA ALA A 24 -12.32 8.18 -10.84
C ALA A 24 -13.04 7.87 -9.51
N LEU A 25 -14.19 7.19 -9.57
CA LEU A 25 -14.89 6.73 -8.36
C LEU A 25 -13.96 5.86 -7.49
N ALA A 26 -13.21 4.94 -8.10
CA ALA A 26 -12.24 4.12 -7.37
C ALA A 26 -11.09 4.95 -6.78
N ALA A 27 -10.55 5.92 -7.52
CA ALA A 27 -9.44 6.77 -7.08
C ALA A 27 -9.81 7.71 -5.92
N PHE A 28 -11.09 8.10 -5.83
CA PHE A 28 -11.58 8.98 -4.76
C PHE A 28 -12.25 8.24 -3.62
N TRP A 29 -12.49 6.93 -3.74
CA TRP A 29 -13.29 6.12 -2.84
C TRP A 29 -12.85 6.22 -1.37
N GLU A 30 -11.55 6.15 -1.14
CA GLU A 30 -10.98 6.14 0.21
C GLU A 30 -9.89 7.20 0.41
N LEU A 31 -10.04 8.33 -0.28
CA LEU A 31 -9.09 9.43 -0.23
C LEU A 31 -8.85 9.95 1.20
N GLY A 32 -9.87 9.88 2.06
CA GLY A 32 -9.83 10.30 3.47
C GLY A 32 -9.26 9.25 4.44
N ASP A 33 -8.86 8.08 3.95
CA ASP A 33 -8.36 7.00 4.80
C ASP A 33 -7.10 7.38 5.56
N ARG A 34 -6.99 6.85 6.80
CA ARG A 34 -5.77 6.96 7.58
C ARG A 34 -4.64 6.18 6.95
N PHE A 35 -3.45 6.73 7.06
CA PHE A 35 -2.25 5.96 6.75
C PHE A 35 -2.06 4.82 7.75
N ALA A 36 -1.63 3.69 7.23
CA ALA A 36 -1.36 2.50 8.00
C ALA A 36 -0.08 1.83 7.47
N ALA A 37 0.32 0.72 8.11
CA ALA A 37 1.51 -0.05 7.70
C ALA A 37 1.50 -0.46 6.22
N GLY A 38 2.61 -0.99 5.78
CA GLY A 38 2.84 -1.34 4.40
C GLY A 38 3.28 -0.13 3.56
N HIS A 39 2.92 -0.13 2.29
CA HIS A 39 3.43 0.90 1.37
C HIS A 39 2.78 2.28 1.56
N PHE A 40 1.66 2.38 2.27
CA PHE A 40 1.08 3.69 2.65
C PHE A 40 1.98 4.50 3.58
N ALA A 41 2.96 3.89 4.23
CA ALA A 41 4.01 4.61 4.94
C ALA A 41 4.80 5.56 4.02
N ALA A 42 5.00 5.19 2.74
CA ALA A 42 5.64 6.07 1.77
C ALA A 42 4.78 7.30 1.46
N ALA A 43 3.45 7.14 1.35
CA ALA A 43 2.53 8.26 1.16
C ALA A 43 2.50 9.17 2.41
N ALA A 44 2.53 8.62 3.61
CA ALA A 44 2.65 9.39 4.85
C ALA A 44 3.94 10.22 4.88
N ALA A 45 5.08 9.65 4.44
CA ALA A 45 6.34 10.38 4.32
C ALA A 45 6.25 11.60 3.39
N VAL A 46 5.54 11.45 2.26
CA VAL A 46 5.31 12.57 1.34
C VAL A 46 4.46 13.66 2.02
N CYS A 47 3.45 13.26 2.80
CA CYS A 47 2.60 14.22 3.53
C CYS A 47 3.37 14.96 4.61
N THR A 48 4.14 14.26 5.44
CA THR A 48 5.01 14.88 6.46
C THR A 48 6.03 15.82 5.81
N ALA A 49 6.64 15.40 4.70
CA ALA A 49 7.57 16.25 3.97
C ALA A 49 6.90 17.51 3.41
N ALA A 50 5.69 17.37 2.85
CA ALA A 50 4.92 18.50 2.33
C ALA A 50 4.52 19.49 3.45
N GLU A 51 4.13 18.97 4.62
CA GLU A 51 3.85 19.76 5.81
C GLU A 51 5.08 20.53 6.30
N ASN A 52 6.22 19.85 6.40
CA ASN A 52 7.50 20.47 6.78
C ASN A 52 7.91 21.58 5.81
N MET A 53 7.77 21.35 4.51
CA MET A 53 8.08 22.36 3.48
C MET A 53 7.24 23.63 3.67
N TRP A 54 5.98 23.45 3.99
CA TRP A 54 5.08 24.55 4.27
C TRP A 54 5.39 25.25 5.60
N HIS A 55 5.50 24.46 6.68
CA HIS A 55 5.68 24.99 8.04
C HIS A 55 7.01 25.74 8.21
N TRP A 56 8.09 25.20 7.66
CA TRP A 56 9.43 25.75 7.81
C TRP A 56 9.88 26.65 6.65
N GLY A 57 9.05 26.81 5.60
CA GLY A 57 9.40 27.59 4.41
C GLY A 57 10.64 27.04 3.68
N ILE A 58 10.78 25.71 3.59
CA ILE A 58 11.90 25.03 2.94
C ILE A 58 11.52 24.49 1.57
N ALA A 59 12.43 24.53 0.61
CA ALA A 59 12.17 24.07 -0.75
C ALA A 59 12.34 22.56 -0.93
N GLY A 60 13.18 21.92 -0.12
CA GLY A 60 13.47 20.49 -0.16
C GLY A 60 12.62 19.72 0.85
N PRO A 61 12.28 18.44 0.57
CA PRO A 61 11.48 17.60 1.46
C PRO A 61 12.30 17.02 2.62
N VAL A 62 11.67 16.94 3.79
CA VAL A 62 12.15 16.22 4.98
C VAL A 62 11.02 15.33 5.46
N ALA A 63 11.22 14.01 5.44
CA ALA A 63 10.17 13.01 5.56
C ALA A 63 9.84 12.56 6.99
N HIS A 64 10.35 13.23 8.02
CA HIS A 64 10.05 13.00 9.43
C HIS A 64 9.62 14.31 10.10
N GLU A 65 8.90 14.20 11.22
CA GLU A 65 8.46 15.37 11.97
C GLU A 65 9.64 16.16 12.56
N LEU A 66 9.58 17.46 12.43
CA LEU A 66 10.65 18.36 12.84
C LEU A 66 10.24 19.18 14.07
N SER A 67 11.13 19.24 15.05
CA SER A 67 11.01 20.14 16.21
C SER A 67 11.75 21.46 16.03
N GLN A 68 12.57 21.58 15.00
CA GLN A 68 13.38 22.75 14.65
C GLN A 68 13.61 22.77 13.15
N ARG A 69 14.12 23.89 12.63
CA ARG A 69 14.48 23.99 11.21
C ARG A 69 15.50 22.90 10.84
N PRO A 70 15.30 22.15 9.73
CA PRO A 70 16.15 21.03 9.38
C PRO A 70 17.57 21.46 9.03
N VAL A 71 18.52 20.58 9.32
CA VAL A 71 19.89 20.67 8.83
C VAL A 71 20.05 19.99 7.47
N ALA A 72 21.12 20.28 6.76
CA ALA A 72 21.31 19.83 5.38
C ALA A 72 21.25 18.30 5.20
N SER A 73 21.68 17.51 6.19
CA SER A 73 21.68 16.05 6.16
C SER A 73 20.28 15.40 6.30
N GLU A 74 19.27 16.17 6.69
CA GLU A 74 17.91 15.65 6.89
C GLU A 74 17.07 15.69 5.60
N PHE A 75 17.54 16.43 4.57
CA PHE A 75 16.80 16.54 3.31
C PHE A 75 16.83 15.24 2.51
N TYR A 76 15.68 14.89 1.96
CA TYR A 76 15.50 13.74 1.09
C TYR A 76 16.00 14.05 -0.32
N CYS A 77 17.16 13.51 -0.69
CA CYS A 77 17.86 13.78 -1.95
C CYS A 77 18.01 12.56 -2.86
N HIS A 78 17.10 11.60 -2.79
CA HIS A 78 17.17 10.37 -3.60
C HIS A 78 16.37 10.44 -4.89
N HIS A 79 15.30 11.22 -4.91
CA HIS A 79 14.39 11.41 -6.04
C HIS A 79 14.16 12.91 -6.30
N PRO A 80 13.59 13.28 -7.45
CA PRO A 80 13.16 14.64 -7.70
C PRO A 80 12.10 15.10 -6.70
N TRP A 81 11.95 16.40 -6.53
CA TRP A 81 11.09 16.96 -5.49
C TRP A 81 9.67 17.36 -5.94
N GLY A 82 9.33 17.12 -7.21
CA GLY A 82 8.08 17.63 -7.79
C GLY A 82 6.80 17.16 -7.09
N ILE A 83 6.75 15.90 -6.65
CA ILE A 83 5.57 15.40 -5.93
C ILE A 83 5.39 16.11 -4.59
N PHE A 84 6.49 16.38 -3.89
CA PHE A 84 6.44 17.07 -2.59
C PHE A 84 5.97 18.52 -2.76
N TRP A 85 6.42 19.22 -3.82
CA TRP A 85 5.96 20.58 -4.12
C TRP A 85 4.46 20.62 -4.42
N VAL A 86 3.97 19.68 -5.23
CA VAL A 86 2.55 19.60 -5.56
C VAL A 86 1.72 19.29 -4.32
N SER A 87 2.14 18.32 -3.51
CA SER A 87 1.47 17.97 -2.26
C SER A 87 1.46 19.13 -1.27
N ALA A 88 2.59 19.83 -1.11
CA ALA A 88 2.70 21.00 -0.24
C ALA A 88 1.75 22.14 -0.68
N LEU A 89 1.62 22.37 -2.00
CA LEU A 89 0.69 23.37 -2.55
C LEU A 89 -0.76 23.00 -2.22
N PHE A 90 -1.15 21.74 -2.41
CA PHE A 90 -2.50 21.28 -2.12
C PHE A 90 -2.81 21.36 -0.62
N MET A 91 -1.89 20.92 0.24
CA MET A 91 -2.05 21.03 1.69
C MET A 91 -2.09 22.50 2.16
N LYS A 92 -1.33 23.37 1.53
CA LYS A 92 -1.38 24.81 1.82
C LYS A 92 -2.77 25.42 1.56
N VAL A 93 -3.43 24.99 0.49
CA VAL A 93 -4.72 25.53 0.05
C VAL A 93 -5.89 24.85 0.76
N LEU A 94 -5.81 23.54 0.96
CA LEU A 94 -6.92 22.69 1.42
C LEU A 94 -6.81 22.30 2.90
N GLY A 95 -5.70 22.65 3.55
CA GLY A 95 -5.43 22.31 4.95
C GLY A 95 -4.59 21.03 5.12
N HIS A 96 -4.18 20.81 6.36
CA HIS A 96 -3.27 19.73 6.76
C HIS A 96 -4.03 18.41 6.97
N HIS A 97 -4.53 17.85 5.87
CA HIS A 97 -5.28 16.60 5.88
C HIS A 97 -4.62 15.56 4.96
N ALA A 98 -4.66 14.29 5.36
CA ALA A 98 -4.16 13.19 4.53
C ALA A 98 -4.80 13.20 3.12
N TRP A 99 -6.10 13.45 3.04
CA TRP A 99 -6.81 13.56 1.76
C TRP A 99 -6.32 14.72 0.89
N ALA A 100 -5.96 15.86 1.48
CA ALA A 100 -5.43 17.01 0.74
C ALA A 100 -4.07 16.70 0.11
N CYS A 101 -3.22 15.95 0.83
CA CYS A 101 -1.94 15.48 0.32
C CYS A 101 -2.09 14.42 -0.79
N ARG A 102 -3.06 13.51 -0.69
CA ARG A 102 -3.31 12.41 -1.65
C ARG A 102 -4.10 12.88 -2.87
N LEU A 103 -4.85 13.97 -2.77
CA LEU A 103 -5.71 14.49 -3.83
C LEU A 103 -4.99 14.70 -5.17
N PRO A 104 -3.75 15.24 -5.25
CA PRO A 104 -3.02 15.33 -6.51
C PRO A 104 -2.84 13.98 -7.21
N ALA A 105 -2.51 12.93 -6.46
CA ALA A 105 -2.33 11.60 -7.03
C ALA A 105 -3.67 11.03 -7.55
N ALA A 106 -4.75 11.14 -6.79
CA ALA A 106 -6.08 10.71 -7.19
C ALA A 106 -6.56 11.45 -8.46
N LEU A 107 -6.36 12.77 -8.52
CA LEU A 107 -6.70 13.58 -9.71
C LEU A 107 -5.90 13.14 -10.94
N GLN A 108 -4.59 12.94 -10.81
CA GLN A 108 -3.72 12.53 -11.91
C GLN A 108 -4.07 11.12 -12.40
N SER A 109 -4.32 10.20 -11.47
CA SER A 109 -4.78 8.86 -11.79
C SER A 109 -6.12 8.88 -12.54
N ALA A 110 -7.10 9.65 -12.05
CA ALA A 110 -8.40 9.81 -12.71
C ALA A 110 -8.27 10.43 -14.11
N LEU A 111 -7.40 11.44 -14.27
CA LEU A 111 -7.13 12.09 -15.56
C LEU A 111 -6.31 11.23 -16.52
N THR A 112 -5.58 10.23 -16.04
CA THR A 112 -4.81 9.31 -16.88
C THR A 112 -5.73 8.53 -17.83
N VAL A 113 -6.90 8.10 -17.39
CA VAL A 113 -7.82 7.30 -18.23
C VAL A 113 -8.35 8.09 -19.45
N PRO A 114 -8.93 9.29 -19.30
CA PRO A 114 -9.33 10.07 -20.47
C PRO A 114 -8.13 10.52 -21.32
N ALA A 115 -6.97 10.81 -20.71
CA ALA A 115 -5.76 11.14 -21.47
C ALA A 115 -5.28 9.95 -22.33
N LEU A 116 -5.41 8.71 -21.85
CA LEU A 116 -5.16 7.49 -22.63
C LEU A 116 -6.11 7.36 -23.83
N TYR A 117 -7.40 7.68 -23.66
CA TYR A 117 -8.33 7.72 -24.77
C TYR A 117 -7.85 8.70 -25.86
N PHE A 118 -7.52 9.92 -25.48
CA PHE A 118 -7.05 10.93 -26.44
C PHE A 118 -5.70 10.57 -27.05
N THR A 119 -4.82 9.94 -26.31
CA THR A 119 -3.51 9.46 -26.79
C THR A 119 -3.67 8.35 -27.82
N GLY A 120 -4.40 7.27 -27.48
CA GLY A 120 -4.65 6.16 -28.41
C GLY A 120 -5.41 6.61 -29.65
N ARG A 121 -6.37 7.53 -29.48
CA ARG A 121 -7.08 8.18 -30.61
C ARG A 121 -6.12 8.99 -31.49
N ALA A 122 -5.20 9.73 -30.88
CA ALA A 122 -4.20 10.49 -31.63
C ALA A 122 -3.21 9.59 -32.36
N LEU A 123 -2.82 8.45 -31.79
CA LEU A 123 -1.90 7.49 -32.42
C LEU A 123 -2.57 6.68 -33.54
N TRP A 124 -3.71 6.05 -33.23
CA TRP A 124 -4.28 5.00 -34.09
C TRP A 124 -5.79 5.12 -34.37
N GLY A 125 -6.51 6.02 -33.68
CA GLY A 125 -7.94 6.23 -33.90
C GLY A 125 -8.82 5.85 -32.71
N PRO A 126 -10.16 6.04 -32.83
CA PRO A 126 -11.07 6.01 -31.68
C PRO A 126 -11.15 4.64 -30.98
N VAL A 127 -11.11 3.52 -31.72
CA VAL A 127 -11.13 2.17 -31.13
C VAL A 127 -9.89 1.95 -30.25
N ALA A 128 -8.70 2.29 -30.76
CA ALA A 128 -7.47 2.18 -29.99
C ALA A 128 -7.49 3.08 -28.75
N GLY A 129 -8.07 4.28 -28.84
CA GLY A 129 -8.27 5.15 -27.71
C GLY A 129 -9.16 4.54 -26.62
N ALA A 130 -10.32 3.99 -27.02
CA ALA A 130 -11.23 3.33 -26.08
C ALA A 130 -10.56 2.11 -25.41
N VAL A 131 -9.83 1.30 -26.18
CA VAL A 131 -9.11 0.13 -25.65
C VAL A 131 -8.01 0.55 -24.67
N ALA A 132 -7.24 1.61 -24.95
CA ALA A 132 -6.24 2.12 -24.02
C ALA A 132 -6.85 2.51 -22.67
N ALA A 133 -7.95 3.30 -22.70
CA ALA A 133 -8.64 3.75 -21.51
C ALA A 133 -9.21 2.58 -20.70
N LEU A 134 -9.95 1.67 -21.35
CA LEU A 134 -10.52 0.48 -20.73
C LEU A 134 -9.44 -0.42 -20.10
N SER A 135 -8.35 -0.67 -20.85
CA SER A 135 -7.28 -1.54 -20.37
C SER A 135 -6.62 -1.03 -19.10
N PHE A 136 -6.33 0.28 -19.01
CA PHE A 136 -5.73 0.87 -17.83
C PHE A 136 -6.68 0.84 -16.64
N ALA A 137 -7.94 1.19 -16.87
CA ALA A 137 -8.94 1.37 -15.80
C ALA A 137 -9.24 0.11 -14.99
N VAL A 138 -8.90 -1.08 -15.50
CA VAL A 138 -9.18 -2.36 -14.83
C VAL A 138 -7.91 -3.05 -14.29
N LEU A 139 -6.73 -2.49 -14.53
CA LEU A 139 -5.49 -3.11 -14.05
C LEU A 139 -5.44 -3.09 -12.53
N PRO A 140 -5.19 -4.25 -11.88
CA PRO A 140 -5.13 -4.34 -10.42
C PRO A 140 -4.21 -3.30 -9.79
N ILE A 141 -3.00 -3.10 -10.32
CA ILE A 141 -2.04 -2.14 -9.79
C ILE A 141 -2.51 -0.69 -9.93
N ALA A 142 -3.14 -0.33 -11.06
CA ALA A 142 -3.63 1.02 -11.30
C ALA A 142 -4.75 1.38 -10.32
N LEU A 143 -5.67 0.43 -10.04
CA LEU A 143 -6.74 0.59 -9.08
C LEU A 143 -6.23 0.61 -7.64
N SER A 144 -5.30 -0.29 -7.28
CA SER A 144 -4.75 -0.38 -5.91
C SER A 144 -3.97 0.85 -5.49
N PHE A 145 -3.33 1.53 -6.43
CA PHE A 145 -2.47 2.70 -6.19
C PHE A 145 -3.01 3.97 -6.82
N SER A 146 -4.31 4.03 -7.07
CA SER A 146 -4.94 5.17 -7.76
C SER A 146 -4.84 6.49 -6.99
N ASP A 147 -4.84 6.44 -5.67
CA ASP A 147 -4.69 7.59 -4.77
C ASP A 147 -3.36 7.60 -4.01
N PHE A 148 -2.45 6.69 -4.41
CA PHE A 148 -1.16 6.54 -3.76
C PHE A 148 -0.25 7.71 -4.10
N ASN A 149 0.00 8.56 -3.11
CA ASN A 149 0.84 9.74 -3.26
C ASN A 149 2.33 9.34 -3.25
N ALA A 150 2.77 8.76 -4.36
CA ALA A 150 4.15 8.34 -4.61
C ALA A 150 4.58 8.79 -6.01
N LEU A 151 5.84 8.55 -6.34
CA LEU A 151 6.52 9.09 -7.52
C LEU A 151 5.94 8.57 -8.84
N GLU A 152 5.38 7.35 -8.84
CA GLU A 152 4.94 6.63 -10.03
C GLU A 152 3.75 7.28 -10.70
N VAL A 153 2.73 7.67 -9.92
CA VAL A 153 1.49 8.26 -10.47
C VAL A 153 1.78 9.53 -11.28
N PRO A 154 2.47 10.55 -10.73
CA PRO A 154 2.77 11.77 -11.48
C PRO A 154 3.74 11.52 -12.64
N ALA A 155 4.68 10.59 -12.50
CA ALA A 155 5.60 10.24 -13.60
C ALA A 155 4.88 9.57 -14.77
N ILE A 156 3.93 8.65 -14.51
CA ILE A 156 3.07 8.02 -15.53
C ILE A 156 2.22 9.08 -16.22
N PHE A 157 1.57 9.95 -15.44
CA PHE A 157 0.73 11.01 -15.98
C PHE A 157 1.52 12.00 -16.83
N GLY A 158 2.69 12.45 -16.36
CA GLY A 158 3.60 13.32 -17.10
C GLY A 158 4.09 12.69 -18.41
N THR A 159 4.50 11.40 -18.37
CA THR A 159 4.89 10.64 -19.57
C THR A 159 3.73 10.54 -20.57
N LEU A 160 2.53 10.28 -20.11
CA LEU A 160 1.34 10.21 -20.97
C LEU A 160 1.02 11.55 -21.63
N LEU A 161 1.10 12.66 -20.90
CA LEU A 161 0.95 13.99 -21.46
C LEU A 161 2.02 14.29 -22.52
N ALA A 162 3.26 13.85 -22.26
CA ALA A 162 4.36 13.97 -23.22
C ALA A 162 4.06 13.21 -24.52
N ILE A 163 3.58 11.96 -24.42
CA ILE A 163 3.19 11.14 -25.57
C ILE A 163 2.03 11.77 -26.32
N TRP A 164 1.00 12.20 -25.61
CA TRP A 164 -0.19 12.81 -26.22
C TRP A 164 0.16 14.11 -26.96
N GLY A 165 0.89 15.00 -26.31
CA GLY A 165 1.36 16.25 -26.91
C GLY A 165 2.23 16.00 -28.14
N TYR A 166 3.18 15.05 -28.07
CA TYR A 166 4.05 14.70 -29.17
C TYR A 166 3.28 14.09 -30.35
N ALA A 167 2.36 13.15 -30.12
CA ALA A 167 1.53 12.56 -31.16
C ALA A 167 0.68 13.63 -31.91
N ARG A 168 0.17 14.61 -31.18
CA ARG A 168 -0.54 15.75 -31.76
C ARG A 168 0.40 16.70 -32.50
N PHE A 169 1.54 17.01 -31.93
CA PHE A 169 2.56 17.85 -32.55
C PHE A 169 2.99 17.27 -33.91
N ARG A 170 3.22 15.96 -33.98
CA ARG A 170 3.61 15.29 -35.21
C ARG A 170 2.56 15.37 -36.35
N LYS A 171 1.27 15.59 -35.96
CA LYS A 171 0.17 15.79 -36.95
C LYS A 171 -0.02 17.25 -37.34
N SER A 172 0.14 18.17 -36.37
CA SER A 172 -0.21 19.56 -36.52
C SER A 172 0.98 20.49 -36.74
N TYR A 173 2.16 20.10 -36.25
CA TYR A 173 3.36 20.93 -36.09
C TYR A 173 3.12 22.25 -35.35
N ARG A 174 2.06 22.31 -34.52
CA ARG A 174 1.72 23.49 -33.70
C ARG A 174 2.49 23.49 -32.40
N TRP A 175 3.11 24.62 -32.06
CA TRP A 175 3.90 24.74 -30.84
C TRP A 175 3.09 24.53 -29.54
N ARG A 176 1.80 24.82 -29.53
CA ARG A 176 0.94 24.48 -28.37
C ARG A 176 0.93 22.98 -28.06
N ASP A 177 0.97 22.12 -29.08
CA ASP A 177 1.01 20.66 -28.91
C ASP A 177 2.42 20.23 -28.48
N ALA A 178 3.46 20.87 -29.00
CA ALA A 178 4.83 20.71 -28.53
C ALA A 178 5.00 21.13 -27.08
N SER A 179 4.43 22.28 -26.69
CA SER A 179 4.50 22.78 -25.29
C SER A 179 3.83 21.82 -24.33
N LEU A 180 2.69 21.20 -24.68
CA LEU A 180 2.05 20.18 -23.86
C LEU A 180 2.98 18.97 -23.65
N SER A 181 3.67 18.53 -24.73
CA SER A 181 4.62 17.43 -24.64
C SER A 181 5.81 17.76 -23.75
N LEU A 182 6.42 18.94 -23.93
CA LEU A 182 7.55 19.40 -23.14
C LEU A 182 7.16 19.60 -21.66
N ALA A 183 5.99 20.16 -21.40
CA ALA A 183 5.46 20.30 -20.03
C ALA A 183 5.25 18.93 -19.38
N GLY A 184 4.72 17.95 -20.12
CA GLY A 184 4.58 16.58 -19.64
C GLY A 184 5.94 15.94 -19.31
N LEU A 185 6.96 16.13 -20.14
CA LEU A 185 8.32 15.65 -19.87
C LEU A 185 8.91 16.31 -18.61
N ILE A 186 8.85 17.64 -18.51
CA ILE A 186 9.35 18.38 -17.33
C ILE A 186 8.65 17.88 -16.08
N TYR A 187 7.32 17.82 -16.11
CA TYR A 187 6.52 17.38 -14.96
C TYR A 187 6.88 15.94 -14.55
N GLY A 188 6.97 15.03 -15.52
CA GLY A 188 7.33 13.65 -15.25
C GLY A 188 8.75 13.50 -14.68
N ILE A 189 9.74 14.24 -15.19
CA ILE A 189 11.12 14.20 -14.68
C ILE A 189 11.20 14.83 -13.29
N CYS A 190 10.44 15.89 -13.02
CA CYS A 190 10.33 16.45 -11.67
C CYS A 190 9.66 15.47 -10.69
N ALA A 191 8.88 14.51 -11.19
CA ALA A 191 8.25 13.48 -10.37
C ALA A 191 9.18 12.29 -10.12
N ASP A 192 9.81 11.72 -11.19
CA ASP A 192 10.75 10.61 -11.02
C ASP A 192 11.72 10.45 -12.20
N TRP A 193 12.92 9.91 -11.92
CA TRP A 193 14.03 9.72 -12.87
C TRP A 193 13.74 8.80 -14.06
N PRO A 194 12.92 7.74 -13.99
CA PRO A 194 12.61 6.86 -15.13
C PRO A 194 12.12 7.58 -16.37
N VAL A 195 11.49 8.75 -16.23
CA VAL A 195 11.04 9.55 -17.39
C VAL A 195 12.19 10.06 -18.25
N LEU A 196 13.40 10.22 -17.67
CA LEU A 196 14.61 10.49 -18.46
C LEU A 196 14.97 9.31 -19.37
N VAL A 197 14.75 8.08 -18.92
CA VAL A 197 14.99 6.87 -19.72
C VAL A 197 14.02 6.82 -20.90
N PHE A 198 12.74 7.17 -20.69
CA PHE A 198 11.75 7.31 -21.76
C PHE A 198 12.23 8.33 -22.81
N ALA A 199 12.63 9.53 -22.37
CA ALA A 199 13.11 10.59 -23.27
C ALA A 199 14.38 10.18 -24.03
N ALA A 200 15.35 9.56 -23.35
CA ALA A 200 16.59 9.07 -23.95
C ALA A 200 16.33 7.95 -24.98
N PHE A 201 15.44 7.01 -24.65
CA PHE A 201 15.06 5.94 -25.60
C PHE A 201 14.41 6.51 -26.86
N MET A 202 13.49 7.46 -26.72
CA MET A 202 12.87 8.11 -27.87
C MET A 202 13.88 8.87 -28.72
N LEU A 203 14.79 9.59 -28.09
CA LEU A 203 15.88 10.30 -28.80
C LEU A 203 16.76 9.30 -29.56
N ALA A 204 17.18 8.22 -28.91
CA ALA A 204 17.98 7.16 -29.53
C ALA A 204 17.24 6.46 -30.69
N ALA A 205 15.94 6.18 -30.52
CA ALA A 205 15.11 5.56 -31.55
C ALA A 205 14.98 6.46 -32.80
N ILE A 206 14.75 7.76 -32.60
CA ILE A 206 14.67 8.73 -33.67
C ILE A 206 16.03 8.89 -34.37
N PHE A 207 17.10 9.08 -33.58
CA PHE A 207 18.44 9.19 -34.12
C PHE A 207 18.82 7.93 -34.95
N GLY A 208 18.62 6.75 -34.35
CA GLY A 208 18.88 5.47 -35.02
C GLY A 208 18.02 5.25 -36.27
N GLY A 209 16.69 5.46 -36.16
CA GLY A 209 15.74 5.21 -37.23
C GLY A 209 15.87 6.19 -38.42
N VAL A 210 16.01 7.47 -38.11
CA VAL A 210 16.02 8.55 -39.09
C VAL A 210 17.41 8.79 -39.66
N PHE A 211 18.43 8.93 -38.81
CA PHE A 211 19.74 9.38 -39.21
C PHE A 211 20.71 8.25 -39.53
N LEU A 212 20.80 7.20 -38.71
CA LEU A 212 21.74 6.11 -38.94
C LEU A 212 21.22 5.12 -39.96
N LEU A 213 19.99 4.61 -39.78
CA LEU A 213 19.44 3.58 -40.64
C LEU A 213 18.76 4.15 -41.89
N ARG A 214 18.43 5.45 -41.89
CA ARG A 214 17.70 6.15 -42.98
C ARG A 214 16.43 5.42 -43.43
N ARG A 215 15.85 4.58 -42.54
CA ARG A 215 14.72 3.71 -42.83
C ARG A 215 13.38 4.32 -42.47
N TRP A 216 13.35 5.30 -41.61
CA TRP A 216 12.10 5.92 -41.16
C TRP A 216 11.72 7.08 -42.09
N THR A 217 10.42 7.22 -42.30
CA THR A 217 9.87 8.37 -43.02
C THR A 217 10.26 9.64 -42.27
N MET A 218 10.95 10.52 -43.00
CA MET A 218 11.32 11.79 -42.39
C MET A 218 10.07 12.59 -42.08
N PRO A 219 10.03 13.24 -40.92
CA PRO A 219 8.96 14.19 -40.60
C PRO A 219 8.80 15.23 -41.71
N ALA A 220 7.56 15.56 -42.07
CA ALA A 220 7.28 16.57 -43.09
C ALA A 220 7.94 17.91 -42.73
N ASP A 221 8.01 18.25 -41.45
CA ASP A 221 8.74 19.41 -40.96
C ASP A 221 9.93 18.95 -40.06
N ARG A 222 11.05 18.68 -40.74
CA ARG A 222 12.31 18.26 -40.07
C ARG A 222 12.81 19.30 -39.09
N ARG A 223 12.75 20.59 -39.47
CA ARG A 223 13.28 21.68 -38.65
C ARG A 223 12.51 21.77 -37.31
N ARG A 224 11.18 21.79 -37.36
CA ARG A 224 10.36 21.83 -36.14
C ARG A 224 10.55 20.60 -35.27
N THR A 225 10.66 19.40 -35.86
CA THR A 225 10.92 18.17 -35.12
C THR A 225 12.29 18.19 -34.43
N ALA A 226 13.34 18.63 -35.15
CA ALA A 226 14.68 18.78 -34.60
C ALA A 226 14.70 19.83 -33.45
N THR A 227 14.04 20.98 -33.68
CA THR A 227 13.92 22.01 -32.62
C THR A 227 13.18 21.48 -31.39
N PHE A 228 12.10 20.73 -31.57
CA PHE A 228 11.39 20.08 -30.45
C PHE A 228 12.33 19.21 -29.62
N TRP A 229 13.09 18.31 -30.28
CA TRP A 229 14.00 17.41 -29.55
C TRP A 229 15.18 18.13 -28.93
N ALA A 230 15.70 19.19 -29.58
CA ALA A 230 16.70 20.04 -28.98
C ALA A 230 16.17 20.73 -27.69
N CYS A 231 14.96 21.28 -27.74
CA CYS A 231 14.29 21.82 -26.57
C CYS A 231 14.07 20.75 -25.49
N ALA A 232 13.64 19.54 -25.86
CA ALA A 232 13.45 18.45 -24.91
C ALA A 232 14.76 18.08 -24.19
N VAL A 233 15.87 17.93 -24.95
CA VAL A 233 17.19 17.65 -24.36
C VAL A 233 17.61 18.75 -23.42
N VAL A 234 17.53 20.01 -23.84
CA VAL A 234 17.92 21.16 -23.00
C VAL A 234 17.08 21.19 -21.72
N LEU A 235 15.76 21.08 -21.81
CA LEU A 235 14.87 21.15 -20.67
C LEU A 235 15.09 19.96 -19.71
N CYS A 236 15.25 18.74 -20.22
CA CYS A 236 15.59 17.57 -19.40
C CYS A 236 16.92 17.77 -18.67
N SER A 237 17.94 18.30 -19.37
CA SER A 237 19.26 18.57 -18.77
C SER A 237 19.19 19.68 -17.70
N VAL A 238 18.40 20.72 -17.93
CA VAL A 238 18.20 21.81 -16.96
C VAL A 238 17.51 21.29 -15.70
N VAL A 239 16.43 20.50 -15.85
CA VAL A 239 15.72 19.95 -14.68
C VAL A 239 16.61 18.99 -13.88
N LEU A 240 17.31 18.10 -14.55
CA LEU A 240 18.28 17.18 -13.91
C LEU A 240 19.39 17.98 -13.22
N GLY A 241 19.99 18.93 -13.94
CA GLY A 241 21.09 19.76 -13.41
C GLY A 241 20.65 20.59 -12.20
N ALA A 242 19.44 21.14 -12.22
CA ALA A 242 18.90 21.90 -11.08
C ALA A 242 18.75 21.04 -9.82
N HIS A 243 18.24 19.80 -9.95
CA HIS A 243 18.14 18.88 -8.80
C HIS A 243 19.54 18.46 -8.30
N LEU A 244 20.45 18.08 -9.20
CA LEU A 244 21.80 17.70 -8.80
C LEU A 244 22.56 18.87 -8.14
N LEU A 245 22.37 20.09 -8.62
CA LEU A 245 22.93 21.29 -8.00
C LEU A 245 22.35 21.52 -6.60
N ALA A 246 21.04 21.37 -6.42
CA ALA A 246 20.41 21.46 -5.11
C ALA A 246 20.94 20.40 -4.15
N PHE A 247 21.11 19.16 -4.60
CA PHE A 247 21.69 18.07 -3.79
C PHE A 247 23.16 18.36 -3.43
N ALA A 248 23.92 18.93 -4.37
CA ALA A 248 25.31 19.33 -4.13
C ALA A 248 25.39 20.47 -3.09
N GLN A 249 24.53 21.48 -3.17
CA GLN A 249 24.46 22.57 -2.20
C GLN A 249 24.10 22.09 -0.78
N LEU A 250 23.33 21.02 -0.67
CA LEU A 250 23.01 20.36 0.60
C LEU A 250 24.09 19.34 1.04
N GLY A 251 25.18 19.17 0.28
CA GLY A 251 26.20 18.15 0.57
C GLY A 251 25.72 16.70 0.40
N GLN A 252 24.56 16.48 -0.24
CA GLN A 252 23.92 15.16 -0.36
C GLN A 252 24.22 14.44 -1.68
N LEU A 253 25.04 14.99 -2.54
CA LEU A 253 25.32 14.40 -3.86
C LEU A 253 26.00 13.03 -3.77
N THR A 254 26.91 12.85 -2.82
CA THR A 254 27.59 11.57 -2.58
C THR A 254 26.56 10.50 -2.12
N GLU A 255 25.65 10.87 -1.22
CA GLU A 255 24.59 9.97 -0.75
C GLU A 255 23.61 9.62 -1.86
N PHE A 256 23.28 10.54 -2.75
CA PHE A 256 22.48 10.27 -3.95
C PHE A 256 23.09 9.15 -4.80
N PHE A 257 24.40 9.23 -5.11
CA PHE A 257 25.07 8.17 -5.88
C PHE A 257 25.22 6.87 -5.09
N ALA A 258 25.53 6.94 -3.79
CA ALA A 258 25.61 5.79 -2.93
C ALA A 258 24.27 5.05 -2.85
N GLN A 259 23.16 5.78 -2.76
CA GLN A 259 21.81 5.18 -2.79
C GLN A 259 21.51 4.52 -4.12
N GLY A 260 21.88 5.14 -5.24
CA GLY A 260 21.78 4.53 -6.57
C GLY A 260 22.54 3.21 -6.64
N GLY A 261 23.76 3.18 -6.10
CA GLY A 261 24.57 1.96 -5.98
C GLY A 261 23.89 0.87 -5.13
N ARG A 262 23.40 1.22 -3.93
CA ARG A 262 22.66 0.27 -3.06
C ARG A 262 21.43 -0.29 -3.75
N ARG A 263 20.64 0.56 -4.44
CA ARG A 263 19.44 0.14 -5.19
C ARG A 263 19.77 -0.81 -6.34
N SER A 264 20.92 -0.63 -6.98
CA SER A 264 21.36 -1.47 -8.11
C SER A 264 22.00 -2.79 -7.66
N ALA A 265 22.60 -2.84 -6.47
CA ALA A 265 23.22 -4.05 -5.93
C ALA A 265 22.22 -5.20 -5.74
N GLY A 266 20.96 -4.87 -5.41
CA GLY A 266 19.92 -5.86 -5.12
C GLY A 266 19.99 -6.39 -3.69
N ILE A 267 19.21 -7.42 -3.42
CA ILE A 267 19.18 -8.13 -2.15
C ILE A 267 20.01 -9.42 -2.29
N ASP A 268 20.80 -9.77 -1.29
CA ASP A 268 21.60 -11.00 -1.28
C ASP A 268 20.71 -12.23 -0.98
N ILE A 269 19.96 -12.64 -1.97
CA ILE A 269 19.12 -13.84 -1.94
C ILE A 269 19.31 -14.63 -3.25
N PRO A 270 19.10 -15.96 -3.24
CA PRO A 270 19.24 -16.79 -4.44
C PRO A 270 18.40 -16.27 -5.62
N LEU A 271 18.99 -16.20 -6.81
CA LEU A 271 18.34 -15.64 -8.01
C LEU A 271 17.00 -16.34 -8.31
N ALA A 272 16.89 -17.64 -8.13
CA ALA A 272 15.66 -18.39 -8.34
C ALA A 272 14.51 -17.86 -7.44
N ARG A 273 14.82 -17.54 -6.19
CA ARG A 273 13.86 -16.98 -5.22
C ARG A 273 13.44 -15.56 -5.61
N VAL A 274 14.40 -14.73 -6.04
CA VAL A 274 14.11 -13.39 -6.58
C VAL A 274 13.17 -13.47 -7.78
N LEU A 275 13.47 -14.34 -8.74
CA LEU A 275 12.65 -14.50 -9.95
C LEU A 275 11.23 -15.01 -9.63
N ALA A 276 11.12 -15.95 -8.68
CA ALA A 276 9.81 -16.44 -8.24
C ALA A 276 8.98 -15.33 -7.56
N ALA A 277 9.59 -14.55 -6.67
CA ALA A 277 8.94 -13.43 -6.03
C ALA A 277 8.50 -12.36 -7.03
N ARG A 278 9.38 -12.00 -7.98
CA ARG A 278 9.06 -11.01 -9.03
C ARG A 278 7.96 -11.50 -9.97
N LYS A 279 7.97 -12.78 -10.33
CA LYS A 279 6.89 -13.39 -11.11
C LYS A 279 5.56 -13.26 -10.37
N PHE A 280 5.55 -13.60 -9.11
CA PHE A 280 4.36 -13.46 -8.26
C PHE A 280 3.85 -12.01 -8.24
N TRP A 281 4.73 -11.02 -7.96
CA TRP A 281 4.35 -9.62 -7.90
C TRP A 281 3.79 -9.09 -9.22
N ILE A 282 4.40 -9.46 -10.35
CA ILE A 282 3.92 -9.08 -11.68
C ILE A 282 2.54 -9.71 -11.98
N GLU A 283 2.36 -11.00 -11.67
CA GLU A 283 1.08 -11.70 -11.90
C GLU A 283 -0.06 -11.08 -11.07
N VAL A 284 0.23 -10.70 -9.85
CA VAL A 284 -0.74 -10.04 -8.97
C VAL A 284 -1.04 -8.62 -9.43
N SER A 285 -0.05 -7.90 -9.94
CA SER A 285 -0.20 -6.52 -10.42
C SER A 285 -1.04 -6.40 -11.69
N PHE A 286 -0.98 -7.42 -12.58
CA PHE A 286 -1.50 -7.29 -13.94
C PHE A 286 -2.44 -8.42 -14.40
N THR A 287 -2.57 -9.49 -13.66
CA THR A 287 -3.23 -10.73 -14.06
C THR A 287 -2.51 -11.50 -15.19
N GLY A 288 -2.75 -12.81 -15.27
CA GLY A 288 -2.15 -13.64 -16.33
C GLY A 288 -2.59 -13.22 -17.73
N LEU A 289 -3.85 -12.81 -17.89
CA LEU A 289 -4.41 -12.37 -19.17
C LEU A 289 -3.75 -11.06 -19.65
N ALA A 290 -3.65 -10.05 -18.80
CA ALA A 290 -3.01 -8.78 -19.17
C ALA A 290 -1.52 -8.98 -19.51
N ILE A 291 -0.82 -9.82 -18.76
CA ILE A 291 0.59 -10.18 -19.02
C ILE A 291 0.72 -10.89 -20.37
N GLY A 292 -0.17 -11.85 -20.68
CA GLY A 292 -0.20 -12.55 -21.97
C GLY A 292 -0.37 -11.60 -23.15
N LEU A 293 -1.33 -10.67 -23.04
CA LEU A 293 -1.55 -9.63 -24.05
C LEU A 293 -0.34 -8.70 -24.18
N GLY A 294 0.27 -8.28 -23.07
CA GLY A 294 1.47 -7.45 -23.10
C GLY A 294 2.67 -8.14 -23.75
N LYS A 295 2.87 -9.44 -23.49
CA LYS A 295 3.91 -10.24 -24.14
C LYS A 295 3.66 -10.38 -25.63
N LEU A 296 2.41 -10.63 -26.06
CA LEU A 296 2.01 -10.68 -27.46
C LEU A 296 2.22 -9.33 -28.16
N ALA A 297 2.01 -8.24 -27.45
CA ALA A 297 2.16 -6.90 -28.02
C ALA A 297 3.62 -6.56 -28.37
N LEU A 298 4.62 -7.08 -27.65
CA LEU A 298 6.03 -6.77 -27.93
C LEU A 298 6.46 -7.09 -29.37
N PRO A 299 6.33 -8.34 -29.88
CA PRO A 299 6.67 -8.64 -31.25
C PRO A 299 5.76 -7.89 -32.25
N VAL A 300 4.48 -7.66 -31.91
CA VAL A 300 3.57 -6.89 -32.78
C VAL A 300 4.03 -5.43 -32.87
N LEU A 301 4.42 -4.79 -31.79
CA LEU A 301 4.96 -3.43 -31.78
C LEU A 301 6.29 -3.35 -32.55
N GLY A 302 7.17 -4.33 -32.38
CA GLY A 302 8.40 -4.45 -33.14
C GLY A 302 8.12 -4.55 -34.65
N LEU A 303 7.18 -5.43 -35.06
CA LEU A 303 6.76 -5.58 -36.45
C LEU A 303 6.12 -4.29 -36.98
N ARG A 304 5.23 -3.64 -36.21
CA ARG A 304 4.64 -2.36 -36.63
C ARG A 304 5.69 -1.29 -36.85
N LEU A 305 6.68 -1.17 -35.93
CA LEU A 305 7.80 -0.24 -36.05
C LEU A 305 8.60 -0.49 -37.36
N LEU A 306 8.88 -1.74 -37.69
CA LEU A 306 9.60 -2.14 -38.87
C LEU A 306 8.79 -1.87 -40.15
N LEU A 307 7.49 -2.15 -40.17
CA LEU A 307 6.62 -2.00 -41.34
C LEU A 307 6.18 -0.55 -41.55
N ARG A 308 5.77 0.14 -40.48
CA ARG A 308 5.27 1.52 -40.57
C ARG A 308 6.38 2.56 -40.63
N ARG A 309 7.58 2.21 -40.14
CA ARG A 309 8.78 3.07 -40.17
C ARG A 309 8.53 4.48 -39.63
N ASN A 310 7.77 4.56 -38.53
CA ASN A 310 7.35 5.80 -37.90
C ASN A 310 7.69 5.78 -36.42
N GLU A 311 8.31 6.84 -35.93
CA GLU A 311 8.73 6.98 -34.55
C GLU A 311 7.55 6.94 -33.52
N LEU A 312 6.32 7.25 -33.98
CA LEU A 312 5.15 7.14 -33.11
C LEU A 312 4.87 5.69 -32.68
N GLU A 313 5.25 4.71 -33.50
CA GLU A 313 5.15 3.28 -33.15
C GLU A 313 6.21 2.86 -32.14
N ALA A 314 7.25 3.67 -31.89
CA ALA A 314 8.26 3.42 -30.87
C ALA A 314 7.79 3.85 -29.47
N LEU A 315 6.78 4.71 -29.35
CA LEU A 315 6.33 5.27 -28.05
C LEU A 315 5.96 4.21 -27.01
N PRO A 316 5.16 3.17 -27.32
CA PRO A 316 4.87 2.12 -26.33
C PRO A 316 6.12 1.33 -25.93
N LEU A 317 7.07 1.12 -26.87
CA LEU A 317 8.35 0.46 -26.57
C LEU A 317 9.24 1.31 -25.67
N ALA A 318 9.21 2.64 -25.82
CA ALA A 318 9.92 3.56 -24.94
C ALA A 318 9.36 3.53 -23.51
N VAL A 319 8.03 3.44 -23.35
CA VAL A 319 7.38 3.24 -22.07
C VAL A 319 7.78 1.89 -21.46
N PHE A 320 7.79 0.82 -22.27
CA PHE A 320 8.27 -0.48 -21.81
C PHE A 320 9.73 -0.43 -21.37
N ALA A 321 10.60 0.22 -22.14
CA ALA A 321 12.01 0.38 -21.79
C ALA A 321 12.21 1.18 -20.49
N MET A 322 11.42 2.24 -20.28
CA MET A 322 11.39 3.01 -19.02
C MET A 322 11.05 2.11 -17.82
N ALA A 323 9.94 1.37 -17.92
CA ALA A 323 9.48 0.48 -16.87
C ALA A 323 10.48 -0.66 -16.60
N LEU A 324 10.99 -1.26 -17.67
CA LEU A 324 11.96 -2.36 -17.59
C LEU A 324 13.29 -1.90 -16.98
N PHE A 325 13.79 -0.72 -17.39
CA PHE A 325 15.01 -0.16 -16.82
C PHE A 325 14.90 0.01 -15.31
N GLN A 326 13.83 0.67 -14.85
CA GLN A 326 13.57 0.86 -13.43
C GLN A 326 13.54 -0.48 -12.67
N TYR A 327 12.86 -1.46 -13.23
CA TYR A 327 12.62 -2.76 -12.58
C TYR A 327 13.84 -3.69 -12.59
N VAL A 328 14.72 -3.57 -13.59
CA VAL A 328 15.89 -4.45 -13.76
C VAL A 328 17.16 -3.83 -13.20
N VAL A 329 17.37 -2.53 -13.42
CA VAL A 329 18.61 -1.87 -12.98
C VAL A 329 18.60 -1.65 -11.47
N PHE A 330 17.49 -1.16 -10.92
CA PHE A 330 17.37 -0.92 -9.48
C PHE A 330 16.77 -2.13 -8.75
N LYS A 331 17.51 -3.23 -8.73
CA LYS A 331 17.07 -4.56 -8.25
C LYS A 331 16.47 -4.52 -6.84
N GLN A 332 17.16 -3.88 -5.89
CA GLN A 332 16.71 -3.80 -4.51
C GLN A 332 15.35 -3.11 -4.40
N GLY A 333 15.13 -2.04 -5.16
CA GLY A 333 13.83 -1.39 -5.19
C GLY A 333 12.73 -2.30 -5.74
N ALA A 334 13.00 -3.04 -6.83
CA ALA A 334 12.05 -3.98 -7.41
C ALA A 334 11.74 -5.17 -6.49
N ASP A 335 12.67 -5.54 -5.60
CA ASP A 335 12.49 -6.63 -4.63
C ASP A 335 11.67 -6.17 -3.40
N VAL A 336 11.73 -4.89 -3.04
CA VAL A 336 11.13 -4.33 -1.83
C VAL A 336 9.83 -3.58 -2.12
N HIS A 337 9.74 -2.86 -3.26
CA HIS A 337 8.63 -1.97 -3.56
C HIS A 337 7.63 -2.61 -4.54
N ILE A 338 6.54 -3.10 -4.02
CA ILE A 338 5.45 -3.73 -4.79
C ILE A 338 4.75 -2.78 -5.78
N PHE A 339 4.88 -1.48 -5.62
CA PHE A 339 4.32 -0.47 -6.52
C PHE A 339 5.23 -0.13 -7.71
N TRP A 340 6.48 -0.57 -7.73
CA TRP A 340 7.40 -0.31 -8.84
C TRP A 340 6.94 -0.88 -10.19
N PRO A 341 6.23 -2.02 -10.27
CA PRO A 341 5.63 -2.46 -11.53
C PRO A 341 4.60 -1.49 -12.12
N HIS A 342 4.16 -0.44 -11.39
CA HIS A 342 3.14 0.49 -11.85
C HIS A 342 3.49 1.17 -13.18
N TYR A 343 4.76 1.45 -13.46
CA TYR A 343 5.20 1.98 -14.75
C TYR A 343 4.79 1.12 -15.95
N PHE A 344 4.69 -0.20 -15.78
CA PHE A 344 4.20 -1.09 -16.84
C PHE A 344 2.72 -0.90 -17.15
N ALA A 345 1.91 -0.30 -16.26
CA ALA A 345 0.49 -0.08 -16.52
C ALA A 345 0.26 0.79 -17.77
N LEU A 346 1.08 1.83 -17.93
CA LEU A 346 1.03 2.67 -19.13
C LEU A 346 1.41 1.88 -20.39
N TYR A 347 2.43 1.01 -20.30
CA TYR A 347 2.79 0.11 -21.41
C TYR A 347 1.64 -0.82 -21.77
N PHE A 348 1.03 -1.52 -20.82
CA PHE A 348 -0.07 -2.46 -21.10
C PHE A 348 -1.26 -1.77 -21.77
N ALA A 349 -1.61 -0.57 -21.33
CA ALA A 349 -2.68 0.21 -21.95
C ALA A 349 -2.39 0.56 -23.41
N LEU A 350 -1.21 1.09 -23.71
CA LEU A 350 -0.80 1.45 -25.08
C LEU A 350 -0.55 0.21 -25.95
N ALA A 351 -0.02 -0.86 -25.37
CA ALA A 351 0.20 -2.13 -26.05
C ALA A 351 -1.11 -2.76 -26.52
N ASN A 352 -2.13 -2.80 -25.65
CA ASN A 352 -3.47 -3.30 -25.99
C ASN A 352 -4.13 -2.43 -27.07
N ALA A 353 -3.95 -1.11 -27.03
CA ALA A 353 -4.41 -0.21 -28.09
C ALA A 353 -3.74 -0.52 -29.44
N ALA A 354 -2.44 -0.81 -29.45
CA ALA A 354 -1.71 -1.20 -30.65
C ALA A 354 -2.15 -2.58 -31.17
N LEU A 355 -2.41 -3.55 -30.28
CA LEU A 355 -2.99 -4.84 -30.64
C LEU A 355 -4.37 -4.67 -31.29
N ALA A 356 -5.24 -3.86 -30.69
CA ALA A 356 -6.57 -3.57 -31.24
C ALA A 356 -6.47 -2.93 -32.63
N GLN A 357 -5.56 -1.98 -32.81
CA GLN A 357 -5.33 -1.39 -34.13
C GLN A 357 -4.80 -2.41 -35.14
N THR A 358 -3.90 -3.29 -34.72
CA THR A 358 -3.37 -4.35 -35.60
C THR A 358 -4.46 -5.34 -35.98
N ALA A 359 -5.28 -5.78 -35.04
CA ALA A 359 -6.44 -6.64 -35.29
C ALA A 359 -7.42 -5.96 -36.28
N LEU A 360 -7.64 -4.66 -36.11
CA LEU A 360 -8.49 -3.89 -37.02
C LEU A 360 -7.89 -3.78 -38.44
N ASP A 361 -6.59 -3.54 -38.55
CA ASP A 361 -5.89 -3.49 -39.83
C ASP A 361 -5.97 -4.85 -40.55
N LEU A 362 -5.75 -5.96 -39.84
CA LEU A 362 -5.87 -7.33 -40.36
C LEU A 362 -7.32 -7.65 -40.76
N ALA A 363 -8.29 -7.34 -39.92
CA ALA A 363 -9.70 -7.59 -40.23
C ALA A 363 -10.17 -6.80 -41.47
N ARG A 364 -9.71 -5.56 -41.65
CA ARG A 364 -9.97 -4.78 -42.85
C ARG A 364 -9.33 -5.40 -44.07
N LEU A 365 -8.12 -5.97 -43.96
CA LEU A 365 -7.46 -6.68 -45.06
C LEU A 365 -8.27 -7.92 -45.48
N VAL A 366 -8.76 -8.70 -44.49
CA VAL A 366 -9.62 -9.88 -44.77
C VAL A 366 -10.90 -9.48 -45.48
N VAL A 367 -11.61 -8.46 -44.98
CA VAL A 367 -12.85 -7.96 -45.63
C VAL A 367 -12.60 -7.50 -47.06
N ARG A 368 -11.45 -6.82 -47.33
CA ARG A 368 -11.07 -6.42 -48.70
C ARG A 368 -10.78 -7.62 -49.58
N ARG A 369 -10.16 -8.67 -49.08
CA ARG A 369 -9.81 -9.88 -49.85
C ARG A 369 -11.03 -10.75 -50.13
N TRP A 370 -12.01 -10.76 -49.26
CA TRP A 370 -13.24 -11.56 -49.39
C TRP A 370 -14.48 -10.66 -49.26
N PRO A 371 -14.98 -10.08 -50.38
CA PRO A 371 -16.09 -9.11 -50.40
C PRO A 371 -17.41 -9.64 -49.76
N ARG A 372 -17.59 -10.97 -49.73
CA ARG A 372 -18.72 -11.60 -49.01
C ARG A 372 -18.82 -11.22 -47.52
N PHE A 373 -17.75 -10.79 -46.92
CA PHE A 373 -17.72 -10.27 -45.54
C PHE A 373 -17.90 -8.74 -45.50
N GLY A 374 -18.20 -8.08 -46.61
CA GLY A 374 -18.30 -6.62 -46.70
C GLY A 374 -19.36 -5.98 -45.80
N GLN A 375 -20.38 -6.75 -45.36
CA GLN A 375 -21.37 -6.28 -44.41
C GLN A 375 -20.86 -6.23 -42.95
N LEU A 376 -19.77 -6.96 -42.62
CA LEU A 376 -19.15 -6.92 -41.31
C LEU A 376 -18.46 -5.59 -41.08
N GLN A 377 -18.72 -5.03 -39.93
CA GLN A 377 -18.00 -3.81 -39.44
C GLN A 377 -16.91 -4.22 -38.47
N PRO A 378 -15.66 -4.45 -38.92
CA PRO A 378 -14.58 -5.00 -38.09
C PRO A 378 -14.31 -4.19 -36.80
N SER A 379 -14.59 -2.89 -36.86
CA SER A 379 -14.36 -2.00 -35.73
C SER A 379 -15.22 -2.33 -34.51
N TYR A 380 -16.47 -2.75 -34.71
CA TYR A 380 -17.33 -3.16 -33.58
C TYR A 380 -16.89 -4.52 -33.02
N GLY A 381 -16.49 -5.47 -33.87
CA GLY A 381 -16.00 -6.77 -33.44
C GLY A 381 -14.71 -6.66 -32.61
N VAL A 382 -13.75 -5.83 -33.08
CA VAL A 382 -12.50 -5.58 -32.32
C VAL A 382 -12.78 -4.87 -31.02
N LEU A 383 -13.62 -3.82 -31.01
CA LEU A 383 -14.00 -3.14 -29.76
C LEU A 383 -14.69 -4.10 -28.80
N GLY A 384 -15.66 -4.89 -29.27
CA GLY A 384 -16.38 -5.87 -28.44
C GLY A 384 -15.46 -6.92 -27.83
N LEU A 385 -14.46 -7.41 -28.59
CA LEU A 385 -13.45 -8.32 -28.07
C LEU A 385 -12.67 -7.70 -26.91
N PHE A 386 -12.18 -6.46 -27.05
CA PHE A 386 -11.42 -5.82 -25.99
C PHE A 386 -12.28 -5.41 -24.80
N VAL A 387 -13.56 -5.07 -24.99
CA VAL A 387 -14.51 -4.91 -23.89
C VAL A 387 -14.65 -6.21 -23.11
N LEU A 388 -14.82 -7.34 -23.78
CA LEU A 388 -14.90 -8.65 -23.13
C LEU A 388 -13.61 -8.98 -22.37
N LEU A 389 -12.43 -8.78 -22.97
CA LEU A 389 -11.15 -8.97 -22.28
C LEU A 389 -11.02 -8.08 -21.04
N THR A 390 -11.49 -6.83 -21.12
CA THR A 390 -11.54 -5.90 -19.98
C THR A 390 -12.44 -6.42 -18.87
N LEU A 391 -13.63 -6.93 -19.22
CA LEU A 391 -14.58 -7.50 -18.26
C LEU A 391 -14.02 -8.75 -17.58
N LEU A 392 -13.17 -9.54 -18.24
CA LEU A 392 -12.50 -10.69 -17.65
C LEU A 392 -11.41 -10.28 -16.63
N ILE A 393 -10.79 -9.10 -16.79
CA ILE A 393 -9.77 -8.56 -15.87
C ILE A 393 -10.41 -7.80 -14.70
N LEU A 394 -11.57 -7.16 -14.92
CA LEU A 394 -12.22 -6.27 -13.96
C LEU A 394 -12.43 -6.88 -12.56
N PRO A 395 -12.87 -8.15 -12.40
CA PRO A 395 -13.03 -8.74 -11.07
C PRO A 395 -11.73 -8.78 -10.25
N ASP A 396 -10.60 -9.03 -10.92
CA ASP A 396 -9.29 -9.00 -10.26
C ASP A 396 -8.88 -7.58 -9.89
N GLY A 397 -9.20 -6.60 -10.74
CA GLY A 397 -8.99 -5.20 -10.45
C GLY A 397 -9.79 -4.70 -9.25
N LEU A 398 -11.09 -5.01 -9.21
CA LEU A 398 -11.97 -4.66 -8.07
C LEU A 398 -11.53 -5.37 -6.79
N ARG A 399 -11.13 -6.62 -6.89
CA ARG A 399 -10.58 -7.38 -5.75
C ARG A 399 -9.28 -6.75 -5.25
N ALA A 400 -8.42 -6.30 -6.16
CA ALA A 400 -7.18 -5.62 -5.80
C ALA A 400 -7.44 -4.26 -5.13
N LEU A 401 -8.39 -3.47 -5.62
CA LEU A 401 -8.84 -2.24 -4.99
C LEU A 401 -9.32 -2.50 -3.56
N HIS A 402 -10.23 -3.46 -3.40
CA HIS A 402 -10.76 -3.84 -2.10
C HIS A 402 -9.64 -4.24 -1.11
N TYR A 403 -8.66 -5.03 -1.56
CA TYR A 403 -7.52 -5.42 -0.71
C TYR A 403 -6.53 -4.28 -0.46
N ALA A 404 -6.37 -3.34 -1.37
CA ALA A 404 -5.49 -2.20 -1.17
C ALA A 404 -5.85 -1.43 0.10
N HIS A 405 -7.12 -1.20 0.31
CA HIS A 405 -7.65 -0.44 1.43
C HIS A 405 -7.76 -1.22 2.74
N ARG A 406 -7.72 -2.55 2.67
CA ARG A 406 -7.76 -3.42 3.87
C ARG A 406 -6.40 -3.89 4.35
N SER A 407 -5.42 -4.01 3.46
CA SER A 407 -4.13 -4.65 3.76
C SER A 407 -2.92 -3.77 3.51
N GLY A 408 -3.12 -2.49 3.14
CA GLY A 408 -2.01 -1.68 2.65
C GLY A 408 -1.50 -2.12 1.29
N GLY A 409 -2.35 -2.80 0.55
CA GLY A 409 -2.09 -3.39 -0.76
C GLY A 409 -2.30 -4.90 -0.74
N ARG A 410 -2.80 -5.44 -1.85
CA ARG A 410 -2.93 -6.88 -2.15
C ARG A 410 -1.65 -7.68 -1.86
N PHE A 411 -0.61 -7.00 -1.51
CA PHE A 411 0.79 -7.38 -1.51
C PHE A 411 1.41 -7.27 -0.13
N ASN A 412 0.63 -7.21 0.93
CA ASN A 412 1.22 -7.28 2.25
C ASN A 412 1.97 -8.61 2.37
N GLU A 413 3.29 -8.53 2.35
CA GLU A 413 4.20 -9.67 2.36
C GLU A 413 3.93 -10.63 3.52
N ASN A 414 3.39 -10.10 4.61
CA ASN A 414 3.15 -10.84 5.84
C ASN A 414 1.71 -11.38 5.98
N GLY A 415 0.82 -11.20 4.98
CA GLY A 415 -0.58 -11.66 5.07
C GLY A 415 -1.41 -11.00 6.17
N ARG A 416 -0.86 -10.04 6.90
CA ARG A 416 -1.57 -9.34 7.98
C ARG A 416 -2.57 -8.35 7.41
N SER A 417 -3.73 -8.24 8.05
CA SER A 417 -4.61 -7.11 7.87
C SER A 417 -3.91 -5.83 8.32
N ILE A 418 -4.16 -4.71 7.66
CA ILE A 418 -3.77 -3.39 8.16
C ILE A 418 -4.75 -2.84 9.19
N LYS A 419 -5.82 -3.57 9.49
CA LYS A 419 -6.82 -3.16 10.48
C LYS A 419 -6.19 -2.84 11.83
N PRO A 420 -5.27 -3.67 12.38
CA PRO A 420 -4.54 -3.32 13.60
C PRO A 420 -3.72 -2.03 13.47
N ASP A 421 -3.14 -1.77 12.30
CA ASP A 421 -2.36 -0.56 12.06
C ASP A 421 -3.25 0.67 11.88
N LYS A 422 -4.43 0.53 11.28
CA LYS A 422 -5.45 1.60 11.21
C LYS A 422 -5.99 1.92 12.61
N ASP A 423 -6.20 0.92 13.45
CA ASP A 423 -6.59 1.11 14.84
C ASP A 423 -5.47 1.79 15.63
N LYS A 424 -4.23 1.37 15.43
CA LYS A 424 -3.06 2.05 15.99
C LYS A 424 -2.98 3.50 15.54
N SER A 425 -3.15 3.79 14.25
CA SER A 425 -3.17 5.15 13.73
C SER A 425 -4.28 5.98 14.39
N ALA A 426 -5.49 5.44 14.51
CA ALA A 426 -6.60 6.11 15.18
C ALA A 426 -6.31 6.39 16.66
N ALA A 427 -5.72 5.41 17.36
CA ALA A 427 -5.32 5.56 18.77
C ALA A 427 -4.27 6.66 18.94
N LEU A 428 -3.23 6.67 18.09
CA LEU A 428 -2.17 7.67 18.15
C LEU A 428 -2.66 9.08 17.81
N GLU A 429 -3.53 9.22 16.81
CA GLU A 429 -4.17 10.50 16.49
C GLU A 429 -5.03 11.01 17.65
N TRP A 430 -5.82 10.12 18.27
CA TRP A 430 -6.65 10.48 19.43
C TRP A 430 -5.79 10.91 20.62
N LEU A 431 -4.74 10.16 20.94
CA LEU A 431 -3.79 10.52 21.99
C LEU A 431 -3.18 11.89 21.74
N SER A 432 -2.69 12.12 20.52
CA SER A 432 -2.06 13.39 20.14
C SER A 432 -3.02 14.59 20.28
N GLN A 433 -4.30 14.39 20.01
CA GLN A 433 -5.34 15.43 20.16
C GLN A 433 -5.70 15.72 21.62
N HIS A 434 -5.56 14.73 22.50
CA HIS A 434 -5.88 14.85 23.94
C HIS A 434 -4.68 15.27 24.78
N TRP A 435 -3.49 15.33 24.21
CA TRP A 435 -2.31 15.82 24.93
C TRP A 435 -2.29 17.34 25.01
N THR A 436 -2.06 17.83 26.24
CA THR A 436 -2.13 19.26 26.56
C THR A 436 -0.87 20.05 26.23
N ALA A 437 0.27 19.39 26.04
CA ALA A 437 1.52 20.07 25.72
C ALA A 437 1.55 20.56 24.25
N PRO A 438 2.34 21.61 23.96
CA PRO A 438 2.55 22.08 22.60
C PRO A 438 2.99 20.97 21.63
N ALA A 439 2.73 21.14 20.34
CA ALA A 439 3.12 20.17 19.30
C ALA A 439 4.64 19.92 19.25
N SER A 440 5.45 20.88 19.73
CA SER A 440 6.92 20.72 19.86
C SER A 440 7.34 19.75 20.97
N ALA A 441 6.44 19.37 21.89
CA ALA A 441 6.73 18.35 22.90
C ALA A 441 6.82 16.97 22.22
N GLY A 442 8.00 16.35 22.28
CA GLY A 442 8.29 15.09 21.63
C GLY A 442 7.61 13.89 22.29
N VAL A 443 7.50 12.84 21.50
CA VAL A 443 7.00 11.53 21.89
C VAL A 443 8.14 10.53 21.81
N THR A 444 8.30 9.75 22.85
CA THR A 444 9.23 8.62 22.86
C THR A 444 8.44 7.34 22.61
N LEU A 445 8.90 6.53 21.69
CA LEU A 445 8.31 5.22 21.41
C LEU A 445 9.16 4.10 22.00
N HIS A 446 8.51 3.12 22.62
CA HIS A 446 9.14 1.85 22.94
C HIS A 446 9.59 1.14 21.63
N PRO A 447 10.76 0.44 21.60
CA PRO A 447 11.27 -0.21 20.39
C PRO A 447 10.30 -1.17 19.72
N GLY A 448 9.47 -1.87 20.51
CA GLY A 448 8.41 -2.74 20.03
C GLY A 448 7.33 -2.04 19.21
N MET A 449 7.16 -0.75 19.39
CA MET A 449 6.21 0.04 18.60
C MET A 449 6.64 0.19 17.13
N ARG A 450 7.89 -0.03 16.82
CA ARG A 450 8.51 0.21 15.50
C ARG A 450 8.11 1.58 14.94
N GLN A 451 9.01 2.53 15.08
CA GLN A 451 8.85 3.82 14.42
C GLN A 451 8.66 3.61 12.92
N SER A 452 7.66 4.24 12.36
CA SER A 452 7.41 4.26 10.92
C SER A 452 6.84 5.62 10.54
N LEU A 453 7.02 6.00 9.29
CA LEU A 453 6.62 7.31 8.78
C LEU A 453 5.12 7.63 8.97
N TRP A 454 4.26 6.61 9.02
CA TRP A 454 2.85 6.81 9.30
C TRP A 454 2.54 7.00 10.79
N VAL A 455 3.41 6.52 11.69
CA VAL A 455 3.32 6.80 13.14
C VAL A 455 3.67 8.25 13.40
N ASP A 456 4.73 8.75 12.75
CA ASP A 456 5.12 10.16 12.84
C ASP A 456 3.98 11.06 12.38
N TRP A 457 3.36 10.75 11.25
CA TRP A 457 2.18 11.47 10.76
C TRP A 457 0.98 11.42 11.73
N ALA A 458 0.68 10.26 12.30
CA ALA A 458 -0.45 10.11 13.23
C ALA A 458 -0.25 10.92 14.54
N LEU A 459 0.97 10.96 15.05
CA LEU A 459 1.30 11.69 16.27
C LEU A 459 1.45 13.19 16.05
N ARG A 460 1.84 13.63 14.84
CA ARG A 460 2.09 15.06 14.51
C ARG A 460 3.01 15.74 15.52
N ARG A 461 4.04 15.03 15.96
CA ARG A 461 5.02 15.45 16.96
C ARG A 461 6.36 14.83 16.64
N PRO A 462 7.47 15.46 17.07
CA PRO A 462 8.77 14.83 16.98
C PRO A 462 8.77 13.50 17.72
N VAL A 463 9.18 12.44 17.02
CA VAL A 463 9.17 11.07 17.53
C VAL A 463 10.59 10.55 17.65
N THR A 464 10.91 9.97 18.80
CA THR A 464 12.19 9.32 19.08
C THR A 464 11.93 7.91 19.58
N THR A 465 12.63 6.93 19.03
CA THR A 465 12.60 5.56 19.60
C THR A 465 13.71 5.39 20.63
N VAL A 466 13.37 4.90 21.80
CA VAL A 466 14.33 4.71 22.89
C VAL A 466 14.27 3.28 23.43
N THR A 467 15.42 2.78 23.84
CA THR A 467 15.58 1.42 24.41
C THR A 467 15.42 1.40 25.93
N TYR A 468 15.30 2.55 26.54
CA TYR A 468 15.13 2.68 28.00
C TYR A 468 13.69 3.09 28.35
N LEU A 469 13.23 2.62 29.49
CA LEU A 469 11.97 3.08 30.07
C LEU A 469 12.12 4.46 30.70
N PRO A 470 11.08 5.30 30.66
CA PRO A 470 11.04 6.49 31.48
C PRO A 470 11.00 6.12 32.95
N THR A 471 11.91 6.65 33.76
CA THR A 471 12.03 6.34 35.21
C THR A 471 11.57 7.47 36.11
N GLY A 472 11.13 8.60 35.56
CA GLY A 472 10.68 9.74 36.34
C GLY A 472 10.01 10.82 35.50
N PRO A 473 9.39 11.80 36.21
CA PRO A 473 8.72 12.91 35.56
C PRO A 473 9.67 13.70 34.65
N SER A 474 9.16 14.18 33.56
CA SER A 474 9.90 15.07 32.67
C SER A 474 8.99 16.18 32.16
N SER A 475 9.41 17.40 32.38
CA SER A 475 8.84 18.59 31.73
C SER A 475 9.56 18.94 30.44
N THR A 476 10.52 18.11 30.03
CA THR A 476 11.42 18.34 28.90
C THR A 476 10.77 18.02 27.54
N ARG A 477 11.57 18.13 26.49
CA ARG A 477 11.21 17.94 25.08
C ARG A 477 10.57 16.58 24.79
N GLU A 478 10.89 15.55 25.59
CA GLU A 478 10.35 14.18 25.47
C GLU A 478 9.28 13.92 26.56
N ARG A 479 8.18 14.64 26.47
CA ARG A 479 7.14 14.60 27.49
C ARG A 479 6.32 13.32 27.49
N TYR A 480 6.02 12.79 26.29
CA TYR A 480 5.15 11.64 26.14
C TYR A 480 5.92 10.36 25.85
N TYR A 481 5.40 9.23 26.31
CA TYR A 481 5.92 7.92 26.00
C TYR A 481 4.77 7.02 25.59
N VAL A 482 4.97 6.22 24.50
CA VAL A 482 3.98 5.27 24.01
C VAL A 482 4.64 3.91 23.81
N ALA A 483 3.94 2.88 24.28
CA ALA A 483 4.37 1.49 24.13
C ALA A 483 3.18 0.62 23.69
N ASP A 484 3.49 -0.53 23.14
CA ASP A 484 2.53 -1.61 22.93
C ASP A 484 2.72 -2.62 24.07
N LEU A 485 1.66 -2.89 24.81
CA LEU A 485 1.66 -3.79 25.98
C LEU A 485 2.27 -5.17 25.67
N ARG A 486 2.07 -5.65 24.45
CA ARG A 486 2.57 -6.96 23.99
C ARG A 486 4.09 -7.07 23.96
N PHE A 487 4.78 -5.92 23.91
CA PHE A 487 6.25 -5.86 23.87
C PHE A 487 6.87 -5.43 25.21
N LEU A 488 6.06 -5.07 26.19
CA LEU A 488 6.52 -4.73 27.53
C LEU A 488 6.63 -5.97 28.41
N SER A 489 7.76 -6.13 29.06
CA SER A 489 7.92 -7.12 30.13
C SER A 489 7.09 -6.77 31.36
N GLY A 490 6.79 -7.77 32.21
CA GLY A 490 6.09 -7.52 33.47
C GLY A 490 6.80 -6.49 34.36
N ALA A 491 8.12 -6.54 34.45
CA ALA A 491 8.91 -5.57 35.22
C ALA A 491 8.84 -4.14 34.64
N GLU A 492 8.79 -4.05 33.29
CA GLU A 492 8.60 -2.76 32.62
C GLU A 492 7.21 -2.20 32.87
N GLN A 493 6.18 -3.04 32.81
CA GLN A 493 4.82 -2.66 33.13
C GLN A 493 4.69 -2.18 34.59
N ASP A 494 5.35 -2.87 35.56
CA ASP A 494 5.39 -2.44 36.96
C ASP A 494 6.05 -1.08 37.10
N THR A 495 7.17 -0.89 36.45
CA THR A 495 7.90 0.39 36.50
C THR A 495 7.01 1.54 36.03
N LEU A 496 6.28 1.30 34.90
CA LEU A 496 5.39 2.32 34.33
C LEU A 496 4.19 2.60 35.25
N ALA A 497 3.52 1.56 35.76
CA ALA A 497 2.35 1.69 36.63
C ALA A 497 2.68 2.34 37.98
N THR A 498 3.89 2.10 38.50
CA THR A 498 4.33 2.70 39.76
C THR A 498 4.66 4.18 39.63
N ASN A 499 5.21 4.58 38.53
CA ASN A 499 5.76 5.94 38.34
C ASN A 499 4.82 6.91 37.64
N PHE A 500 3.82 6.41 36.90
CA PHE A 500 3.02 7.26 36.01
C PHE A 500 1.54 6.90 36.01
N SER A 501 0.70 7.88 35.66
CA SER A 501 -0.66 7.62 35.21
C SER A 501 -0.65 7.06 33.78
N LEU A 502 -1.46 6.05 33.53
CA LEU A 502 -1.49 5.26 32.32
C LEU A 502 -2.79 5.49 31.55
N THR A 503 -2.68 5.72 30.26
CA THR A 503 -3.81 5.70 29.33
C THR A 503 -3.64 4.54 28.37
N ALA A 504 -4.56 3.58 28.40
CA ALA A 504 -4.56 2.43 27.50
C ALA A 504 -5.63 2.59 26.42
N LEU A 505 -5.28 2.30 25.14
CA LEU A 505 -6.21 2.19 24.02
C LEU A 505 -6.00 0.83 23.37
N GLY A 506 -6.84 -0.13 23.73
CA GLY A 506 -6.58 -1.52 23.37
C GLY A 506 -5.18 -1.95 23.87
N PRO A 507 -4.30 -2.46 22.99
CA PRO A 507 -2.95 -2.87 23.38
C PRO A 507 -1.95 -1.71 23.54
N PHE A 508 -2.32 -0.46 23.24
CA PHE A 508 -1.40 0.67 23.27
C PHE A 508 -1.48 1.39 24.62
N LEU A 509 -0.32 1.59 25.22
CA LEU A 509 -0.17 2.30 26.47
C LEU A 509 0.52 3.64 26.23
N ALA A 510 -0.07 4.71 26.73
CA ALA A 510 0.50 6.06 26.66
C ALA A 510 0.67 6.64 28.06
N ILE A 511 1.71 7.46 28.22
CA ILE A 511 2.08 8.13 29.46
C ILE A 511 2.33 9.60 29.17
N ASP A 512 1.79 10.49 29.99
CA ASP A 512 2.28 11.87 30.13
C ASP A 512 3.22 11.93 31.32
N ARG A 513 4.51 12.09 31.08
CA ARG A 513 5.55 12.12 32.12
C ARG A 513 5.44 13.33 33.08
N ALA A 514 4.60 14.32 32.76
CA ALA A 514 4.30 15.45 33.65
C ALA A 514 3.05 15.23 34.47
N ALA A 515 2.25 14.19 34.20
CA ALA A 515 1.08 13.87 35.01
C ALA A 515 1.46 13.11 36.28
N PRO A 516 0.73 13.33 37.40
CA PRO A 516 0.97 12.59 38.64
C PRO A 516 0.71 11.09 38.42
N ALA A 517 1.42 10.25 39.17
CA ALA A 517 1.24 8.81 39.18
C ALA A 517 -0.09 8.40 39.85
N GLY A 518 -0.59 7.20 39.53
CA GLY A 518 -1.62 6.51 40.31
C GLY A 518 -2.95 6.27 39.61
N GLU A 519 -3.14 6.69 38.38
CA GLU A 519 -4.38 6.43 37.64
C GLU A 519 -4.15 5.57 36.38
N LEU A 520 -5.13 4.71 36.10
CA LEU A 520 -5.18 3.96 34.85
C LEU A 520 -6.57 4.06 34.23
N HIS A 521 -6.63 4.56 33.01
CA HIS A 521 -7.84 4.62 32.21
C HIS A 521 -7.65 3.83 30.94
N ALA A 522 -8.57 2.92 30.63
CA ALA A 522 -8.59 2.20 29.37
C ALA A 522 -9.77 2.64 28.51
N PHE A 523 -9.51 2.64 27.22
CA PHE A 523 -10.47 3.00 26.18
C PHE A 523 -10.46 1.93 25.09
N GLU A 524 -11.63 1.67 24.51
CA GLU A 524 -11.76 0.83 23.34
C GLU A 524 -11.98 1.67 22.08
N ILE A 525 -11.59 1.11 20.96
CA ILE A 525 -11.91 1.65 19.63
C ILE A 525 -13.15 0.91 19.15
N GLU A 526 -14.32 1.50 19.38
CA GLU A 526 -15.58 0.94 18.89
C GLU A 526 -15.66 1.08 17.38
N ARG A 527 -16.14 0.04 16.74
CA ARG A 527 -16.37 -0.03 15.31
C ARG A 527 -17.83 -0.26 15.08
N ASP A 528 -18.44 0.58 14.24
CA ASP A 528 -19.71 0.22 13.64
C ASP A 528 -19.46 -0.99 12.73
N GLU A 529 -20.06 -2.13 13.03
CA GLU A 529 -20.00 -3.30 12.16
C GLU A 529 -20.77 -2.97 10.87
N PRO A 530 -20.08 -2.88 9.72
CA PRO A 530 -20.77 -2.64 8.46
C PRO A 530 -21.67 -3.82 8.13
N SER A 531 -22.84 -3.57 7.54
CA SER A 531 -23.68 -4.62 6.97
C SER A 531 -22.88 -5.53 6.02
N ALA A 532 -23.33 -6.75 5.75
CA ALA A 532 -22.62 -7.68 4.88
C ALA A 532 -22.33 -7.10 3.48
N PHE A 533 -23.20 -6.22 2.98
CA PHE A 533 -22.98 -5.49 1.72
C PHE A 533 -21.90 -4.40 1.86
N GLU A 534 -21.96 -3.62 2.94
CA GLU A 534 -20.94 -2.62 3.25
C GLU A 534 -19.60 -3.27 3.55
N ALA A 535 -19.58 -4.42 4.23
CA ALA A 535 -18.34 -5.17 4.49
C ALA A 535 -17.60 -5.60 3.20
N TYR A 536 -18.34 -5.78 2.10
CA TYR A 536 -17.73 -6.10 0.81
C TYR A 536 -17.25 -4.87 0.03
N TRP A 537 -17.96 -3.74 0.13
CA TRP A 537 -17.73 -2.53 -0.67
C TRP A 537 -17.13 -1.36 0.11
N VAL A 538 -17.47 -1.25 1.41
CA VAL A 538 -16.94 -0.22 2.28
C VAL A 538 -15.76 -0.79 3.04
N SER A 539 -14.60 -0.17 2.92
CA SER A 539 -13.46 -0.57 3.73
C SER A 539 -13.74 -0.28 5.20
N SER A 540 -13.12 -1.07 6.07
CA SER A 540 -13.18 -0.85 7.52
C SER A 540 -12.67 0.52 7.97
N SER A 541 -12.13 1.32 7.08
CA SER A 541 -11.64 2.68 7.31
C SER A 541 -12.71 3.74 7.35
N HIS A 542 -13.83 3.52 6.65
CA HIS A 542 -15.00 4.41 6.69
C HIS A 542 -15.90 4.15 7.89
N ALA A 543 -15.73 3.02 8.59
CA ALA A 543 -16.41 2.83 9.87
C ALA A 543 -15.98 3.96 10.82
N LEU A 544 -16.94 4.75 11.28
CA LEU A 544 -16.73 5.76 12.31
C LEU A 544 -16.15 5.04 13.51
N ARG A 545 -14.93 5.40 13.91
CA ARG A 545 -14.26 4.82 15.06
C ARG A 545 -14.47 5.75 16.23
N THR A 546 -15.36 5.37 17.11
CA THR A 546 -15.60 6.06 18.35
C THR A 546 -14.68 5.49 19.41
N ILE A 547 -13.92 6.33 20.09
CA ILE A 547 -13.10 5.92 21.22
C ILE A 547 -13.91 6.24 22.49
N ARG A 548 -14.19 5.21 23.27
CA ARG A 548 -14.96 5.32 24.50
C ARG A 548 -14.30 4.58 25.66
N PRO A 549 -14.60 4.94 26.91
CA PRO A 549 -14.09 4.20 28.06
C PRO A 549 -14.48 2.72 28.00
N ASP A 550 -13.49 1.86 28.24
CA ASP A 550 -13.67 0.41 28.36
C ASP A 550 -13.53 0.00 29.84
N PRO A 551 -14.66 -0.24 30.53
CA PRO A 551 -14.62 -0.60 31.95
C PRO A 551 -14.09 -2.02 32.18
N PHE A 552 -14.26 -2.95 31.25
CA PHE A 552 -13.73 -4.31 31.37
C PHE A 552 -12.21 -4.32 31.27
N LEU A 553 -11.67 -3.71 30.20
CA LEU A 553 -10.22 -3.58 30.03
C LEU A 553 -9.59 -2.76 31.16
N THR A 554 -10.26 -1.70 31.63
CA THR A 554 -9.79 -0.91 32.77
C THR A 554 -9.67 -1.79 34.04
N TRP A 555 -10.66 -2.63 34.28
CA TRP A 555 -10.64 -3.56 35.42
C TRP A 555 -9.48 -4.56 35.29
N GLU A 556 -9.35 -5.22 34.14
CA GLU A 556 -8.33 -6.23 33.87
C GLU A 556 -6.91 -5.67 34.01
N LEU A 557 -6.64 -4.53 33.39
CA LEU A 557 -5.32 -3.91 33.47
C LEU A 557 -4.98 -3.47 34.92
N LYS A 558 -5.92 -2.86 35.66
CA LYS A 558 -5.71 -2.51 37.04
C LYS A 558 -5.39 -3.73 37.91
N ASP A 559 -6.12 -4.82 37.73
CA ASP A 559 -5.90 -6.07 38.44
C ASP A 559 -4.52 -6.66 38.16
N HIS A 560 -4.07 -6.62 36.88
CA HIS A 560 -2.76 -7.14 36.47
C HIS A 560 -1.59 -6.24 36.88
N PHE A 561 -1.77 -4.93 36.90
CA PHE A 561 -0.73 -4.00 37.37
C PHE A 561 -0.65 -3.88 38.87
N GLY A 562 -1.44 -4.64 39.63
CA GLY A 562 -1.48 -4.54 41.10
C GLY A 562 -2.09 -3.24 41.62
N LEU A 563 -2.78 -2.50 40.75
CA LEU A 563 -3.57 -1.33 41.15
C LEU A 563 -4.91 -1.80 41.69
N ARG A 564 -5.51 -0.99 42.57
CA ARG A 564 -6.85 -1.32 43.09
C ARG A 564 -7.86 -1.29 41.95
N PRO A 565 -8.45 -2.42 41.56
CA PRO A 565 -9.40 -2.44 40.47
C PRO A 565 -10.67 -1.66 40.84
N ASN A 566 -11.33 -1.09 39.85
CA ASN A 566 -12.65 -0.52 40.01
C ASN A 566 -13.64 -1.65 40.36
N PRO A 567 -14.83 -1.33 40.93
CA PRO A 567 -15.91 -2.31 41.03
C PRO A 567 -16.11 -3.02 39.68
N ALA A 568 -16.47 -4.29 39.74
CA ALA A 568 -16.78 -5.06 38.51
C ALA A 568 -17.79 -4.30 37.66
N PRO A 569 -17.63 -4.28 36.31
CA PRO A 569 -18.60 -3.65 35.46
C PRO A 569 -19.99 -4.22 35.63
N SER A 570 -21.01 -3.35 35.84
CA SER A 570 -22.41 -3.76 35.98
C SER A 570 -23.10 -4.06 34.63
N ALA A 571 -22.52 -3.63 33.53
CA ALA A 571 -23.05 -3.90 32.20
C ALA A 571 -22.81 -5.37 31.81
N PRO A 572 -23.76 -6.03 31.12
CA PRO A 572 -23.54 -7.36 30.58
C PRO A 572 -22.45 -7.31 29.48
N PRO A 573 -21.57 -8.32 29.40
CA PRO A 573 -20.56 -8.39 28.36
C PRO A 573 -21.24 -8.54 26.97
N LYS A 574 -20.86 -7.70 26.01
CA LYS A 574 -21.42 -7.68 24.66
C LYS A 574 -20.55 -8.42 23.65
N ALA A 575 -19.27 -8.48 23.91
CA ALA A 575 -18.27 -9.08 23.03
C ALA A 575 -17.59 -10.28 23.68
N PHE A 576 -16.97 -11.12 22.87
CA PHE A 576 -16.22 -12.30 23.34
C PHE A 576 -15.08 -11.93 24.31
N GLU A 577 -14.41 -10.82 24.04
CA GLU A 577 -13.34 -10.34 24.91
C GLU A 577 -13.88 -9.87 26.27
N GLU A 578 -14.99 -9.14 26.28
CA GLU A 578 -15.65 -8.74 27.52
C GLU A 578 -16.16 -9.97 28.30
N LEU A 579 -16.65 -11.02 27.61
CA LEU A 579 -17.09 -12.28 28.22
C LEU A 579 -15.91 -13.02 28.89
N ARG A 580 -14.74 -13.04 28.23
CA ARG A 580 -13.49 -13.55 28.76
C ARG A 580 -13.08 -12.80 30.04
N ILE A 581 -13.09 -11.47 30.00
CA ILE A 581 -12.76 -10.64 31.15
C ILE A 581 -13.78 -10.81 32.26
N ALA A 582 -15.08 -10.92 31.93
CA ALA A 582 -16.11 -11.21 32.93
C ALA A 582 -15.94 -12.58 33.60
N HIS A 583 -15.39 -13.58 32.88
CA HIS A 583 -14.96 -14.83 33.53
C HIS A 583 -13.83 -14.57 34.51
N ASN A 584 -12.80 -13.81 34.14
CA ASN A 584 -11.67 -13.50 35.03
C ASN A 584 -12.12 -12.71 36.28
N ILE A 585 -13.08 -11.80 36.11
CA ILE A 585 -13.72 -11.09 37.24
C ILE A 585 -14.38 -12.08 38.22
N ALA A 586 -15.13 -13.05 37.70
CA ALA A 586 -15.79 -14.07 38.53
C ALA A 586 -14.78 -14.95 39.26
N VAL A 587 -13.70 -15.38 38.59
CA VAL A 587 -12.58 -16.10 39.27
C VAL A 587 -11.97 -15.26 40.37
N SER A 588 -11.71 -13.99 40.12
CA SER A 588 -11.12 -13.06 41.08
C SER A 588 -12.01 -12.83 42.32
N SER A 589 -13.31 -12.82 42.11
CA SER A 589 -14.28 -12.64 43.24
C SER A 589 -14.63 -13.94 43.95
N GLY A 590 -14.14 -15.08 43.51
CA GLY A 590 -14.49 -16.40 44.07
C GLY A 590 -15.86 -16.93 43.62
N ASP A 591 -16.49 -16.32 42.62
CA ASP A 591 -17.76 -16.77 42.02
C ASP A 591 -17.50 -17.94 41.06
N ALA A 592 -17.36 -19.15 41.64
CA ALA A 592 -17.03 -20.34 40.85
C ALA A 592 -18.13 -20.72 39.84
N GLU A 593 -19.41 -20.53 40.20
CA GLU A 593 -20.55 -20.83 39.34
C GLU A 593 -20.62 -19.83 38.18
N GLY A 594 -20.51 -18.54 38.45
CA GLY A 594 -20.46 -17.49 37.41
C GLY A 594 -19.26 -17.64 36.49
N ALA A 595 -18.11 -18.03 37.01
CA ALA A 595 -16.91 -18.32 36.21
C ALA A 595 -17.14 -19.51 35.28
N ALA A 596 -17.70 -20.64 35.80
CA ALA A 596 -17.98 -21.82 34.97
C ALA A 596 -19.01 -21.54 33.87
N ASN A 597 -20.08 -20.81 34.17
CA ASN A 597 -21.10 -20.43 33.19
C ASN A 597 -20.56 -19.55 32.07
N ARG A 598 -19.73 -18.55 32.41
CA ARG A 598 -19.10 -17.65 31.42
C ARG A 598 -18.08 -18.39 30.57
N LEU A 599 -17.28 -19.28 31.17
CA LEU A 599 -16.36 -20.14 30.43
C LEU A 599 -17.10 -21.06 29.46
N SER A 600 -18.18 -21.71 29.90
CA SER A 600 -19.01 -22.55 29.07
C SER A 600 -19.59 -21.77 27.88
N THR A 601 -20.08 -20.56 28.12
CA THR A 601 -20.59 -19.66 27.07
C THR A 601 -19.49 -19.27 26.08
N LEU A 602 -18.30 -18.94 26.57
CA LEU A 602 -17.14 -18.62 25.74
C LEU A 602 -16.76 -19.80 24.85
N LEU A 603 -16.67 -21.00 25.42
CA LEU A 603 -16.29 -22.22 24.67
C LEU A 603 -17.36 -22.66 23.69
N ALA A 604 -18.65 -22.47 24.00
CA ALA A 604 -19.75 -22.75 23.06
C ALA A 604 -19.69 -21.87 21.81
N GLY A 605 -19.06 -20.71 21.87
CA GLY A 605 -18.84 -19.85 20.73
C GLY A 605 -17.50 -20.06 20.00
N CYS A 606 -16.67 -20.99 20.44
CA CYS A 606 -15.46 -21.38 19.74
C CYS A 606 -15.78 -22.38 18.62
N ASP A 607 -15.07 -22.27 17.47
CA ASP A 607 -15.21 -23.24 16.38
C ASP A 607 -14.64 -24.61 16.75
N ARG A 608 -13.62 -24.62 17.62
CA ARG A 608 -13.01 -25.83 18.18
C ARG A 608 -12.65 -25.60 19.64
N THR A 609 -12.93 -26.61 20.45
CA THR A 609 -12.44 -26.70 21.85
C THR A 609 -11.25 -27.64 21.91
N HIS A 610 -10.33 -27.33 22.79
CA HIS A 610 -9.09 -28.07 22.99
C HIS A 610 -8.86 -28.34 24.47
N THR A 611 -8.06 -29.36 24.77
CA THR A 611 -7.59 -29.68 26.12
C THR A 611 -6.07 -29.89 26.10
N LEU A 612 -5.38 -29.11 25.30
CA LEU A 612 -3.96 -29.27 25.05
C LEU A 612 -3.17 -28.49 26.09
N ALA A 613 -2.46 -29.19 26.97
CA ALA A 613 -1.58 -28.59 27.94
C ALA A 613 -0.24 -28.18 27.30
N PHE A 614 0.28 -27.03 27.68
CA PHE A 614 1.61 -26.55 27.28
C PHE A 614 2.26 -25.71 28.39
N GLY A 615 3.57 -25.51 28.26
CA GLY A 615 4.32 -24.72 29.23
C GLY A 615 4.27 -25.28 30.64
N SER A 616 3.97 -24.46 31.63
CA SER A 616 3.86 -24.82 33.05
C SER A 616 2.50 -25.38 33.45
N GLY A 617 1.79 -26.01 32.55
CA GLY A 617 0.47 -26.62 32.79
C GLY A 617 -0.69 -25.78 32.24
N ASN A 618 -0.41 -24.66 31.56
CA ASN A 618 -1.42 -23.86 30.87
C ASN A 618 -2.16 -24.68 29.82
N THR A 619 -3.44 -24.45 29.66
CA THR A 619 -4.27 -25.27 28.76
C THR A 619 -4.88 -24.41 27.67
N LEU A 620 -4.64 -24.80 26.41
CA LEU A 620 -5.39 -24.29 25.27
C LEU A 620 -6.84 -24.76 25.39
N LEU A 621 -7.78 -23.84 25.47
CA LEU A 621 -9.21 -24.12 25.65
C LEU A 621 -9.97 -24.13 24.34
N GLY A 622 -9.72 -23.18 23.47
CA GLY A 622 -10.48 -23.06 22.25
C GLY A 622 -9.86 -22.12 21.22
N THR A 623 -10.28 -22.32 20.00
CA THR A 623 -9.95 -21.43 18.87
C THR A 623 -11.24 -21.00 18.18
N ARG A 624 -11.30 -19.74 17.80
CA ARG A 624 -12.41 -19.16 17.06
C ARG A 624 -11.91 -18.56 15.76
N LEU A 625 -12.62 -18.84 14.69
CA LEU A 625 -12.32 -18.34 13.37
C LEU A 625 -13.52 -17.56 12.81
N GLU A 626 -13.46 -16.26 12.85
CA GLU A 626 -14.46 -15.43 12.18
C GLU A 626 -14.10 -15.30 10.70
N ARG A 627 -15.04 -15.72 9.86
CA ARG A 627 -14.92 -15.72 8.41
C ARG A 627 -15.69 -14.55 7.83
N GLY A 628 -14.95 -13.51 7.46
CA GLY A 628 -15.47 -12.37 6.74
C GLY A 628 -14.66 -12.14 5.46
N SER A 629 -14.47 -10.91 5.13
CA SER A 629 -13.52 -10.47 4.12
C SER A 629 -12.05 -10.68 4.53
N SER A 630 -11.80 -10.85 5.80
CA SER A 630 -10.57 -11.33 6.43
C SER A 630 -10.91 -12.51 7.36
N LEU A 631 -9.88 -13.21 7.78
CA LEU A 631 -9.98 -14.26 8.78
C LEU A 631 -9.50 -13.69 10.10
N VAL A 632 -10.35 -13.69 11.13
CA VAL A 632 -9.97 -13.29 12.48
C VAL A 632 -9.80 -14.53 13.32
N PHE A 633 -8.57 -14.81 13.75
CA PHE A 633 -8.26 -15.93 14.63
C PHE A 633 -8.21 -15.43 16.07
N SER A 634 -8.95 -16.07 16.94
CA SER A 634 -8.90 -15.86 18.37
C SER A 634 -8.52 -17.16 19.06
N VAL A 635 -7.61 -17.08 20.00
CA VAL A 635 -7.12 -18.24 20.78
C VAL A 635 -7.33 -17.93 22.23
N TYR A 636 -7.86 -18.91 22.99
CA TYR A 636 -8.16 -18.81 24.42
C TYR A 636 -7.36 -19.84 25.21
N VAL A 637 -6.64 -19.36 26.20
CA VAL A 637 -5.76 -20.16 27.05
C VAL A 637 -6.14 -19.94 28.51
N ARG A 638 -6.36 -21.04 29.26
CA ARG A 638 -6.50 -20.99 30.72
C ARG A 638 -5.12 -21.13 31.34
N ALA A 639 -4.78 -20.20 32.21
CA ALA A 639 -3.55 -20.24 32.95
C ALA A 639 -3.69 -21.06 34.23
N GLU A 640 -2.64 -21.81 34.56
CA GLU A 640 -2.48 -22.46 35.86
C GLU A 640 -1.62 -21.64 36.82
N GLY A 641 -1.06 -20.54 36.33
CA GLY A 641 -0.27 -19.57 37.10
C GLY A 641 0.67 -18.77 36.19
N ALA A 642 1.55 -17.98 36.82
CA ALA A 642 2.56 -17.23 36.13
C ALA A 642 3.59 -18.17 35.46
N ASP A 643 3.88 -17.94 34.19
CA ASP A 643 4.90 -18.67 33.42
C ASP A 643 5.98 -17.69 32.92
N PRO A 644 7.26 -17.92 33.23
CA PRO A 644 8.33 -17.08 32.69
C PRO A 644 8.53 -17.22 31.17
N ARG A 645 7.94 -18.24 30.56
CA ARG A 645 8.01 -18.51 29.13
C ARG A 645 6.83 -17.85 28.42
N GLU A 646 7.09 -17.18 27.35
CA GLU A 646 6.06 -16.51 26.55
C GLU A 646 5.51 -17.50 25.49
N PRO A 647 4.22 -17.86 25.55
CA PRO A 647 3.59 -18.63 24.51
C PRO A 647 3.28 -17.76 23.31
N GLU A 648 3.56 -18.27 22.14
CA GLU A 648 3.24 -17.60 20.87
C GLU A 648 2.53 -18.58 19.94
N LEU A 649 1.44 -18.15 19.33
CA LEU A 649 0.80 -18.85 18.26
C LEU A 649 1.45 -18.45 16.93
N LEU A 650 2.04 -19.41 16.23
CA LEU A 650 2.54 -19.22 14.87
C LEU A 650 1.47 -19.65 13.88
N MET A 651 1.09 -18.73 13.00
CA MET A 651 0.21 -19.05 11.88
C MET A 651 1.02 -19.06 10.59
N ARG A 652 0.87 -20.14 9.83
CA ARG A 652 1.49 -20.32 8.52
C ARG A 652 0.43 -20.47 7.45
N SER A 653 0.55 -19.73 6.35
CA SER A 653 -0.28 -19.95 5.17
C SER A 653 0.45 -20.84 4.18
N VAL A 654 -0.25 -21.85 3.68
CA VAL A 654 0.26 -22.80 2.67
C VAL A 654 -0.63 -22.71 1.43
N VAL A 655 -0.03 -22.49 0.26
CA VAL A 655 -0.72 -22.53 -1.03
C VAL A 655 -0.61 -23.92 -1.59
N SER A 656 -1.75 -24.65 -1.76
CA SER A 656 -1.76 -25.92 -2.45
C SER A 656 -1.75 -25.71 -3.97
N GLU A 657 -0.80 -26.29 -4.69
CA GLU A 657 -0.91 -26.41 -6.15
C GLU A 657 -2.01 -27.44 -6.47
N ALA A 658 -3.11 -26.97 -7.08
CA ALA A 658 -4.27 -27.79 -7.38
C ALA A 658 -4.03 -28.97 -8.36
N ALA A 659 -2.84 -29.06 -8.96
CA ALA A 659 -2.52 -30.08 -9.96
C ALA A 659 -1.90 -31.37 -9.40
N THR A 660 -1.34 -31.38 -8.21
CA THR A 660 -0.60 -32.54 -7.71
C THR A 660 -1.03 -33.07 -6.37
N GLY A 661 -1.90 -32.38 -5.64
CA GLY A 661 -2.28 -32.77 -4.26
C GLY A 661 -1.09 -32.73 -3.28
N SER A 662 0.11 -32.42 -3.73
CA SER A 662 1.27 -32.27 -2.87
C SER A 662 1.31 -30.87 -2.28
N LEU A 663 1.46 -30.79 -0.98
CA LEU A 663 1.85 -29.59 -0.28
C LEU A 663 3.28 -29.28 -0.74
N VAL A 664 3.42 -28.47 -1.78
CA VAL A 664 4.71 -27.86 -2.08
C VAL A 664 4.88 -26.79 -1.02
N ASP A 665 5.68 -27.13 -0.02
CA ASP A 665 6.27 -26.18 0.90
C ASP A 665 7.16 -25.25 0.07
N ARG A 666 6.54 -24.34 -0.64
CA ARG A 666 7.25 -23.20 -1.18
C ARG A 666 7.56 -22.37 0.04
N ASP A 667 8.79 -22.46 0.48
CA ASP A 667 9.48 -21.52 1.37
C ASP A 667 9.49 -20.06 0.83
N LEU A 668 8.50 -19.66 0.12
CA LEU A 668 7.99 -18.33 0.14
C LEU A 668 7.32 -18.22 1.51
N ALA A 669 8.07 -17.76 2.49
CA ALA A 669 7.56 -17.40 3.80
C ALA A 669 6.48 -16.33 3.63
N LEU A 670 5.31 -16.74 3.11
CA LEU A 670 4.21 -15.87 2.76
C LEU A 670 3.53 -15.34 4.01
N ALA A 671 3.73 -15.89 5.15
CA ALA A 671 3.51 -15.30 6.45
C ALA A 671 3.70 -16.29 7.58
N GLU A 672 4.75 -16.17 8.30
CA GLU A 672 4.79 -16.62 9.67
C GLU A 672 4.31 -15.46 10.54
N VAL A 673 3.12 -15.56 11.11
CA VAL A 673 2.54 -14.51 11.97
C VAL A 673 2.58 -15.00 13.40
N GLY A 674 3.46 -14.41 14.21
CA GLY A 674 3.42 -14.60 15.65
C GLY A 674 2.26 -13.82 16.28
N MET A 675 1.55 -14.44 17.20
CA MET A 675 0.45 -13.87 17.96
C MET A 675 0.83 -13.80 19.45
N PRO A 676 1.44 -12.69 19.88
CA PRO A 676 1.73 -12.52 21.30
C PRO A 676 0.45 -12.20 22.09
N PHE A 677 0.42 -12.61 23.34
CA PHE A 677 -0.63 -12.24 24.27
C PHE A 677 -0.42 -10.81 24.79
N PRO A 678 -1.50 -10.01 24.96
CA PRO A 678 -1.41 -8.65 25.49
C PRO A 678 -0.88 -8.59 26.92
N ILE A 679 -1.25 -9.59 27.75
CA ILE A 679 -0.73 -9.76 29.10
C ILE A 679 0.39 -10.79 29.05
N PRO A 680 1.63 -10.45 29.45
CA PRO A 680 2.74 -11.40 29.45
C PRO A 680 2.48 -12.58 30.39
N ALA A 681 2.90 -13.77 29.99
CA ALA A 681 2.64 -15.01 30.73
C ALA A 681 3.22 -14.99 32.17
N SER A 682 4.28 -14.23 32.39
CA SER A 682 4.83 -14.00 33.72
C SER A 682 3.85 -13.32 34.71
N ARG A 683 2.74 -12.79 34.22
CA ARG A 683 1.68 -12.14 35.03
C ARG A 683 0.37 -12.92 35.01
N TRP A 684 0.33 -14.09 34.43
CA TRP A 684 -0.88 -14.88 34.36
C TRP A 684 -1.27 -15.37 35.75
N LYS A 685 -2.55 -15.32 36.04
CA LYS A 685 -3.14 -15.76 37.31
C LYS A 685 -3.84 -17.09 37.11
N SER A 686 -3.76 -17.98 38.09
CA SER A 686 -4.40 -19.29 38.04
C SER A 686 -5.91 -19.18 37.86
N GLY A 687 -6.44 -19.98 36.93
CA GLY A 687 -7.85 -20.03 36.57
C GLY A 687 -8.29 -18.93 35.61
N TYR A 688 -7.49 -17.91 35.34
CA TYR A 688 -7.84 -16.88 34.35
C TYR A 688 -7.70 -17.40 32.93
N VAL A 689 -8.51 -16.83 32.04
CA VAL A 689 -8.46 -17.07 30.62
C VAL A 689 -7.85 -15.86 29.92
N TYR A 690 -6.87 -16.10 29.09
CA TYR A 690 -6.17 -15.11 28.27
C TYR A 690 -6.44 -15.36 26.80
N SER A 691 -6.44 -14.31 25.99
CA SER A 691 -6.67 -14.39 24.56
C SER A 691 -5.54 -13.76 23.76
N SER A 692 -5.33 -14.29 22.60
CA SER A 692 -4.57 -13.63 21.54
C SER A 692 -5.42 -13.60 20.27
N VAL A 693 -5.49 -12.44 19.65
CA VAL A 693 -6.34 -12.19 18.47
C VAL A 693 -5.50 -11.65 17.34
N THR A 694 -5.61 -12.24 16.15
CA THR A 694 -5.02 -11.68 14.94
C THR A 694 -5.97 -11.75 13.77
N GLU A 695 -5.81 -10.80 12.86
CA GLU A 695 -6.57 -10.76 11.61
C GLU A 695 -5.62 -10.99 10.44
N VAL A 696 -5.96 -11.93 9.57
CA VAL A 696 -5.23 -12.25 8.34
C VAL A 696 -6.14 -12.12 7.13
N ILE A 697 -5.57 -11.75 5.99
CA ILE A 697 -6.33 -11.56 4.77
C ILE A 697 -6.22 -12.79 3.89
N ARG A 698 -7.37 -13.25 3.36
CA ARG A 698 -7.40 -14.24 2.29
C ARG A 698 -6.84 -13.64 1.01
N ARG A 699 -5.64 -14.07 0.60
CA ARG A 699 -4.99 -13.53 -0.61
C ARG A 699 -5.57 -14.05 -1.91
N ILE A 700 -5.78 -15.35 -2.04
CA ILE A 700 -6.05 -15.99 -3.35
C ILE A 700 -7.24 -16.98 -3.29
N GLY A 701 -7.84 -17.23 -2.15
CA GLY A 701 -8.92 -18.21 -2.00
C GLY A 701 -8.51 -19.68 -2.13
N LYS A 702 -7.20 -19.97 -2.29
CA LYS A 702 -6.60 -21.30 -2.35
C LYS A 702 -5.62 -21.58 -1.21
N GLU A 703 -5.45 -20.62 -0.32
CA GLU A 703 -4.56 -20.73 0.82
C GLU A 703 -5.24 -21.53 1.92
N ARG A 704 -4.49 -22.38 2.56
CA ARG A 704 -4.89 -23.06 3.80
C ARG A 704 -4.05 -22.51 4.94
N TRP A 705 -4.68 -22.24 6.05
CA TRP A 705 -4.04 -21.71 7.24
C TRP A 705 -3.85 -22.83 8.26
N TYR A 706 -2.63 -22.89 8.80
CA TYR A 706 -2.25 -23.80 9.87
C TYR A 706 -1.74 -22.99 11.05
N GLY A 707 -2.05 -23.43 12.26
CA GLY A 707 -1.54 -22.86 13.50
C GLY A 707 -0.71 -23.86 14.28
N SER A 708 0.39 -23.43 14.84
CA SER A 708 1.18 -24.18 15.79
C SER A 708 1.53 -23.33 16.99
N PHE A 709 1.58 -23.91 18.19
CA PHE A 709 2.06 -23.23 19.37
C PHE A 709 3.53 -23.48 19.59
N ARG A 710 4.26 -22.43 19.90
CA ARG A 710 5.61 -22.55 20.47
C ARG A 710 5.71 -21.73 21.75
N THR A 711 6.60 -22.12 22.63
CA THR A 711 7.05 -21.30 23.74
C THR A 711 8.49 -20.88 23.52
N HIS A 712 8.81 -19.66 23.77
CA HIS A 712 10.16 -19.12 23.66
C HIS A 712 10.53 -18.32 24.91
N ASP A 713 11.81 -18.19 25.18
CA ASP A 713 12.30 -17.24 26.14
C ASP A 713 12.26 -15.81 25.53
N ARG A 714 12.47 -14.81 26.34
CA ARG A 714 12.49 -13.42 25.89
C ARG A 714 13.63 -13.09 24.93
N ALA A 715 14.66 -13.89 24.90
CA ALA A 715 15.77 -13.77 23.96
C ALA A 715 15.41 -14.34 22.57
N GLY A 716 14.21 -14.94 22.43
CA GLY A 716 13.76 -15.55 21.18
C GLY A 716 14.23 -16.99 20.98
N SER A 717 14.85 -17.61 21.99
CA SER A 717 15.26 -19.01 21.90
C SER A 717 14.05 -19.92 22.06
N GLN A 718 13.81 -20.80 21.11
CA GLN A 718 12.71 -21.77 21.17
C GLN A 718 12.95 -22.77 22.30
N LEU A 719 12.06 -22.80 23.30
CA LEU A 719 12.19 -23.65 24.50
C LEU A 719 11.38 -24.96 24.41
N SER A 720 10.43 -25.03 23.51
CA SER A 720 9.64 -26.25 23.28
C SER A 720 9.52 -26.53 21.80
N PRO A 721 9.41 -27.82 21.39
CA PRO A 721 9.08 -28.17 20.02
C PRO A 721 7.74 -27.56 19.63
N GLU A 722 7.56 -27.26 18.34
CA GLU A 722 6.25 -26.87 17.81
C GLU A 722 5.22 -27.97 18.17
N LEU A 723 4.14 -27.56 18.82
CA LEU A 723 2.98 -28.45 18.93
C LEU A 723 2.39 -28.66 17.54
N GLU A 724 1.83 -29.87 17.36
CA GLU A 724 1.29 -30.34 16.09
C GLU A 724 0.52 -29.26 15.32
N MET A 725 0.81 -29.11 14.03
CA MET A 725 0.15 -28.12 13.18
C MET A 725 -1.36 -28.41 13.11
N LEU A 726 -2.15 -27.55 13.72
CA LEU A 726 -3.61 -27.60 13.65
C LEU A 726 -4.08 -26.92 12.35
N ARG A 727 -4.84 -27.63 11.54
CA ARG A 727 -5.50 -27.01 10.41
C ARG A 727 -6.58 -26.06 10.90
N LEU A 728 -6.40 -24.76 10.63
CA LEU A 728 -7.30 -23.71 11.07
C LEU A 728 -8.44 -23.45 10.07
N GLU A 729 -8.36 -24.00 8.85
CA GLU A 729 -9.42 -23.96 7.83
C GLU A 729 -9.87 -25.33 7.36
#